data_abdc88e06fa143170e8bf44d2342052f
#
_entry.id   abdc88e06fa143170e8bf44d2342052f
#
_cell.length_a   1.000
_cell.length_b   1.000
_cell.length_c   1.000
_cell.angle_alpha   90.00
_cell.angle_beta   90.00
_cell.angle_gamma   90.00
#
_symmetry.space_group_name_H-M   'P 1'
#
loop_
_entity.id
_entity.type
_entity.pdbx_description
1 polymer ?
#
loop_
_entity_poly.entity_id
_entity_poly.type
_entity_poly.pdbx_seq_one_letter_code
_entity_poly.pdbx_strand_id
1 'polypeptide(L)'
;MWIFCIQKGEKLSNFKGSKSWRLILLFSVFALVVVACGGDTAEEEVAEEAPETTAAPATTAAAAEEPAPSGPDGVYKMAIFSDPQSQNFWNYLDTNNDVWTAYVMSGQSVSLYGISYPNYQLVTSSASELVETSTDNGDGTWSYTVPITEGFEWSDGTAVTANDWAWTFKTVKDLALIGSWNSVWPVGSDEVQGVVDVVAVDDYTVKVTFNYDAGLSGWQYGAALAPALSETYWGQYATDRETLLAAPADNAPVASGFVYDKLEQGAFYTWAYDPNTMYYGGTTTIYPGGTEFSWDNGKAPAIDVSFGDTSGESFSYENGPFVGTVEFTLYSDQDAAYLAFQNGEVDFVLNPLGLKRNLYDQLSREQGVELVSNFSNGMRYMAFNMRIFPGSDKAFRQSVGCIVDKEFVINNVLQGVAINMDGQMPAALTAWVAPVTGVLADCDGLSAEERWNKSVEILQAGGWTATDWGSHPGGADRAIAPTGLKGPGGETPPSDMLLYAPGPGYDPIRSTFSLFIADWMQQLGFDVVARPTGFSVIVDKVFTPENCKDWYFYMLGWGLGSFPDHPEAFFASYNDTCEGGYNTPGYNNAEFDALAAEFKAAKKVSDAQAISKKMEALLFDDMPYLVLVTTPILEVYRDNISFPFTDVLSGLTGTGSGYPGNVKVNK
;
A
#
# COMPACT_ATOMS: atom_id res chain seq x y z
N MET A 1 -2.66 4.21 3.95
CA MET A 1 -1.84 4.79 2.87
C MET A 1 -0.44 4.21 2.98
N TRP A 2 -0.14 3.19 2.19
CA TRP A 2 1.14 2.48 2.24
C TRP A 2 2.06 3.05 1.19
N ILE A 3 2.99 3.89 1.58
CA ILE A 3 4.13 4.25 0.74
C ILE A 3 5.34 3.57 1.35
N PHE A 4 5.88 2.58 0.66
CA PHE A 4 7.21 2.08 0.94
C PHE A 4 8.20 3.21 0.62
N CYS A 5 8.56 4.03 1.62
CA CYS A 5 9.67 4.96 1.52
C CYS A 5 10.97 4.17 1.46
N ILE A 6 11.55 4.07 0.27
CA ILE A 6 12.99 3.89 0.15
C ILE A 6 13.59 5.26 0.51
N GLN A 7 14.24 5.34 1.68
CA GLN A 7 14.92 6.55 2.12
C GLN A 7 15.87 7.06 1.04
N LYS A 8 15.70 8.32 0.66
CA LYS A 8 16.72 9.07 -0.09
C LYS A 8 18.00 9.02 0.72
N GLY A 9 19.06 8.44 0.13
CA GLY A 9 20.39 8.47 0.71
C GLY A 9 20.87 9.91 0.90
N GLU A 10 21.03 10.31 2.15
CA GLU A 10 21.72 11.55 2.48
C GLU A 10 23.16 11.48 1.97
N LYS A 11 23.58 12.53 1.27
CA LYS A 11 24.96 12.76 0.87
C LYS A 11 25.86 12.81 2.10
N LEU A 12 26.53 11.72 2.42
CA LEU A 12 27.67 11.73 3.33
C LEU A 12 28.85 12.41 2.65
N SER A 13 28.97 13.72 2.84
CA SER A 13 30.20 14.46 2.52
C SER A 13 31.24 14.25 3.62
N ASN A 14 32.32 13.60 3.23
CA ASN A 14 33.68 13.75 3.78
C ASN A 14 33.88 13.74 5.30
N PHE A 15 34.28 12.58 5.82
CA PHE A 15 35.20 12.53 6.93
C PHE A 15 36.40 11.64 6.56
N LYS A 16 37.53 12.31 6.25
CA LYS A 16 38.85 11.68 6.20
C LYS A 16 39.45 11.67 7.61
N GLY A 17 39.87 10.49 8.03
CA GLY A 17 40.99 10.37 8.99
C GLY A 17 40.67 9.63 10.28
N SER A 18 41.01 8.44 10.46
CA SER A 18 42.27 7.95 11.04
C SER A 18 42.19 6.43 11.33
N LYS A 19 43.33 5.82 11.17
CA LYS A 19 43.65 4.40 11.28
C LYS A 19 43.62 3.90 12.74
N SER A 20 43.43 2.58 12.79
CA SER A 20 43.78 1.65 13.91
C SER A 20 42.67 1.47 14.95
N TRP A 21 42.18 0.24 15.13
CA TRP A 21 42.85 -0.89 15.76
C TRP A 21 42.18 -2.23 15.44
N ARG A 22 43.01 -3.22 15.28
CA ARG A 22 42.72 -4.64 15.05
C ARG A 22 42.51 -5.39 16.38
N LEU A 23 41.89 -6.57 16.24
CA LEU A 23 41.86 -7.74 17.15
C LEU A 23 40.96 -7.63 18.41
N ILE A 24 40.03 -8.58 18.54
CA ILE A 24 40.25 -9.90 19.17
C ILE A 24 39.04 -10.80 18.88
N LEU A 25 39.34 -11.95 18.25
CA LEU A 25 38.55 -13.18 18.26
C LEU A 25 38.77 -13.88 19.62
N LEU A 26 37.73 -14.53 20.16
CA LEU A 26 37.87 -15.84 20.84
C LEU A 26 36.49 -16.32 21.32
N PHE A 27 36.01 -17.36 20.67
CA PHE A 27 35.52 -18.66 21.16
C PHE A 27 35.01 -18.74 22.61
N SER A 28 33.81 -19.26 22.77
CA SER A 28 33.60 -20.44 23.65
C SER A 28 32.26 -21.12 23.34
N VAL A 29 32.41 -22.40 23.06
CA VAL A 29 31.43 -23.47 22.86
C VAL A 29 31.25 -24.22 24.21
N PHE A 30 30.12 -24.97 24.32
CA PHE A 30 29.76 -26.00 25.35
C PHE A 30 29.05 -25.47 26.62
N ALA A 31 28.04 -26.15 27.16
CA ALA A 31 27.61 -27.56 27.10
C ALA A 31 26.17 -27.73 27.57
N LEU A 32 25.52 -28.72 27.01
CA LEU A 32 24.34 -29.42 27.52
C LEU A 32 24.64 -30.11 28.89
N VAL A 33 23.68 -30.04 29.83
CA VAL A 33 23.48 -31.15 30.79
C VAL A 33 21.99 -31.29 31.08
N VAL A 34 21.46 -32.45 30.75
CA VAL A 34 20.19 -33.03 31.16
C VAL A 34 20.40 -33.67 32.53
N VAL A 35 19.51 -33.43 33.51
CA VAL A 35 19.26 -34.37 34.59
C VAL A 35 17.77 -34.35 34.93
N ALA A 36 17.18 -35.54 34.84
CA ALA A 36 15.84 -35.90 35.29
C ALA A 36 15.90 -36.56 36.69
N CYS A 37 14.71 -36.77 37.24
CA CYS A 37 14.35 -37.48 38.51
C CYS A 37 14.19 -36.53 39.70
N GLY A 38 13.04 -36.42 40.38
CA GLY A 38 12.04 -37.40 40.75
C GLY A 38 11.95 -37.40 42.28
N GLY A 39 10.77 -37.32 42.87
CA GLY A 39 10.57 -37.64 44.27
C GLY A 39 9.46 -36.84 44.98
N ASP A 40 8.39 -37.56 45.24
CA ASP A 40 7.25 -37.23 46.11
C ASP A 40 7.63 -36.71 47.51
N THR A 41 6.77 -35.87 48.13
CA THR A 41 6.00 -36.21 49.34
C THR A 41 5.21 -35.02 49.91
N ALA A 42 3.89 -35.26 50.03
CA ALA A 42 3.00 -35.08 51.21
C ALA A 42 2.74 -33.69 51.81
N GLU A 43 1.48 -33.32 51.67
CA GLU A 43 0.50 -32.73 52.63
C GLU A 43 1.00 -32.06 53.91
N GLU A 44 0.54 -30.82 54.11
CA GLU A 44 0.00 -30.40 55.40
C GLU A 44 -1.04 -29.31 55.21
N GLU A 45 -2.28 -29.67 55.60
CA GLU A 45 -3.46 -28.84 55.74
C GLU A 45 -3.31 -27.92 56.96
N VAL A 46 -3.45 -26.59 56.81
CA VAL A 46 -3.73 -25.71 57.95
C VAL A 46 -4.94 -24.84 57.61
N ALA A 47 -6.01 -25.15 58.31
CA ALA A 47 -7.23 -24.32 58.34
C ALA A 47 -6.96 -23.05 59.15
N GLU A 48 -7.34 -21.88 58.61
CA GLU A 48 -7.41 -20.67 59.41
C GLU A 48 -8.74 -19.91 59.19
N GLU A 49 -9.26 -19.46 60.33
CA GLU A 49 -10.61 -18.96 60.58
C GLU A 49 -10.96 -17.69 59.82
N ALA A 50 -12.26 -17.54 59.48
CA ALA A 50 -12.89 -16.35 58.96
C ALA A 50 -13.05 -15.26 60.04
N PRO A 51 -12.80 -14.00 59.76
CA PRO A 51 -13.20 -12.90 60.64
C PRO A 51 -14.60 -12.38 60.34
N GLU A 52 -15.30 -12.03 61.38
CA GLU A 52 -16.64 -11.52 61.48
C GLU A 52 -16.89 -10.25 60.67
N THR A 53 -18.09 -10.19 60.04
CA THR A 53 -18.64 -9.04 59.34
C THR A 53 -19.08 -7.95 60.32
N THR A 54 -18.44 -6.78 60.22
CA THR A 54 -18.98 -5.54 60.79
C THR A 54 -19.79 -4.80 59.72
N ALA A 55 -21.06 -4.51 60.05
CA ALA A 55 -22.01 -3.77 59.21
C ALA A 55 -21.54 -2.32 58.96
N ALA A 56 -21.47 -1.92 57.68
CA ALA A 56 -21.25 -0.54 57.27
C ALA A 56 -22.57 0.26 57.27
N PRO A 57 -22.53 1.59 57.46
CA PRO A 57 -23.72 2.42 57.56
C PRO A 57 -24.33 2.67 56.19
N ALA A 58 -25.67 2.81 56.18
CA ALA A 58 -26.50 3.05 55.03
C ALA A 58 -26.07 4.35 54.27
N THR A 59 -25.66 4.17 53.03
CA THR A 59 -25.43 5.27 52.09
C THR A 59 -26.74 5.66 51.43
N THR A 60 -27.02 6.96 51.44
CA THR A 60 -28.10 7.63 50.73
C THR A 60 -28.09 7.27 49.25
N ALA A 61 -29.25 6.88 48.71
CA ALA A 61 -29.43 6.60 47.31
C ALA A 61 -29.04 7.83 46.46
N ALA A 62 -28.01 7.68 45.65
CA ALA A 62 -27.74 8.58 44.54
C ALA A 62 -28.88 8.44 43.51
N ALA A 63 -29.30 9.55 42.91
CA ALA A 63 -30.22 9.55 41.80
C ALA A 63 -29.78 8.58 40.73
N ALA A 64 -30.70 7.79 40.20
CA ALA A 64 -30.41 6.88 39.10
C ALA A 64 -29.93 7.74 37.91
N GLU A 65 -28.69 7.57 37.48
CA GLU A 65 -28.22 7.98 36.17
C GLU A 65 -29.15 7.31 35.14
N GLU A 66 -29.65 8.08 34.19
CA GLU A 66 -30.28 7.52 33.00
C GLU A 66 -29.32 6.51 32.39
N PRO A 67 -29.79 5.30 32.00
CA PRO A 67 -28.92 4.34 31.37
C PRO A 67 -28.33 4.97 30.09
N ALA A 68 -27.00 5.00 29.98
CA ALA A 68 -26.34 5.37 28.75
C ALA A 68 -26.97 4.58 27.58
N PRO A 69 -27.16 5.18 26.41
CA PRO A 69 -27.69 4.49 25.26
C PRO A 69 -26.88 3.21 25.03
N SER A 70 -27.57 2.07 25.00
CA SER A 70 -26.93 0.79 24.76
C SER A 70 -26.33 0.81 23.36
N GLY A 71 -25.01 0.84 23.26
CA GLY A 71 -24.28 0.71 22.00
C GLY A 71 -24.45 -0.68 21.37
N PRO A 72 -23.82 -0.91 20.23
CA PRO A 72 -23.84 -2.22 19.59
C PRO A 72 -23.21 -3.27 20.49
N ASP A 73 -23.79 -4.47 20.48
CA ASP A 73 -23.29 -5.63 21.20
C ASP A 73 -22.31 -6.43 20.31
N GLY A 74 -21.41 -7.17 20.93
CA GLY A 74 -20.54 -8.14 20.27
C GLY A 74 -19.07 -7.73 20.26
N VAL A 75 -18.25 -8.71 19.98
CA VAL A 75 -16.80 -8.56 19.92
C VAL A 75 -16.32 -9.06 18.56
N TYR A 76 -15.60 -8.21 17.84
CA TYR A 76 -14.88 -8.61 16.64
C TYR A 76 -13.44 -8.94 17.03
N LYS A 77 -13.03 -10.19 16.84
CA LYS A 77 -11.75 -10.71 17.29
C LYS A 77 -10.79 -10.92 16.14
N MET A 78 -9.66 -10.26 16.20
CA MET A 78 -8.61 -10.34 15.19
C MET A 78 -7.30 -10.86 15.78
N ALA A 79 -6.56 -11.63 14.97
CA ALA A 79 -5.19 -12.01 15.29
C ALA A 79 -4.21 -11.08 14.58
N ILE A 80 -3.16 -10.70 15.30
CA ILE A 80 -1.93 -10.10 14.78
C ILE A 80 -0.74 -10.96 15.18
N PHE A 81 0.39 -10.89 14.47
CA PHE A 81 1.57 -11.70 14.79
C PHE A 81 2.88 -10.90 14.83
N SER A 82 2.77 -9.61 15.11
CA SER A 82 3.88 -8.77 15.52
C SER A 82 3.36 -7.66 16.43
N ASP A 83 4.13 -7.30 17.42
CA ASP A 83 3.76 -6.31 18.42
C ASP A 83 3.86 -4.89 17.84
N PRO A 84 2.82 -4.08 17.96
CA PRO A 84 2.87 -2.67 17.58
C PRO A 84 3.96 -1.91 18.32
N GLN A 85 4.65 -1.01 17.61
CA GLN A 85 5.80 -0.29 18.15
C GLN A 85 5.43 0.99 18.88
N SER A 86 4.26 1.56 18.61
CA SER A 86 3.82 2.83 19.18
C SER A 86 2.31 2.96 19.19
N GLN A 87 1.77 3.69 20.17
CA GLN A 87 0.39 4.18 20.18
C GLN A 87 0.31 5.69 19.92
N ASN A 88 1.43 6.36 19.90
CA ASN A 88 1.54 7.79 19.63
C ASN A 88 1.55 8.00 18.11
N PHE A 89 0.53 8.66 17.57
CA PHE A 89 0.37 8.88 16.13
C PHE A 89 1.51 9.73 15.53
N TRP A 90 2.07 10.68 16.29
CA TRP A 90 3.23 11.46 15.86
C TRP A 90 4.44 10.56 15.61
N ASN A 91 4.72 9.66 16.55
CA ASN A 91 5.82 8.72 16.46
C ASN A 91 5.58 7.67 15.37
N TYR A 92 4.33 7.19 15.22
CA TYR A 92 3.96 6.25 14.16
C TYR A 92 4.30 6.80 12.77
N LEU A 93 3.96 8.03 12.44
CA LEU A 93 4.28 8.62 11.13
C LEU A 93 5.74 9.09 11.00
N ASP A 94 6.46 9.28 12.11
CA ASP A 94 7.86 9.75 12.09
C ASP A 94 8.85 8.59 11.93
N THR A 95 8.94 7.70 12.91
CA THR A 95 9.99 6.68 12.98
C THR A 95 9.48 5.23 13.06
N ASN A 96 8.25 5.01 13.49
CA ASN A 96 7.67 3.69 13.74
C ASN A 96 6.55 3.32 12.77
N ASN A 97 6.68 3.73 11.52
CA ASN A 97 5.72 3.43 10.48
C ASN A 97 5.82 1.97 10.02
N ASP A 98 5.19 1.09 10.75
CA ASP A 98 5.05 -0.33 10.41
C ASP A 98 3.56 -0.75 10.33
N VAL A 99 3.32 -1.88 9.68
CA VAL A 99 1.96 -2.37 9.42
C VAL A 99 1.20 -2.74 10.67
N TRP A 100 1.88 -3.30 11.64
CA TRP A 100 1.26 -3.79 12.87
C TRP A 100 0.80 -2.66 13.77
N THR A 101 1.65 -1.62 13.87
CA THR A 101 1.27 -0.36 14.51
C THR A 101 0.07 0.28 13.81
N ALA A 102 0.05 0.29 12.46
CA ALA A 102 -1.08 0.83 11.71
C ALA A 102 -2.41 0.12 12.02
N TYR A 103 -2.38 -1.20 12.17
CA TYR A 103 -3.61 -1.99 12.42
C TYR A 103 -4.26 -1.69 13.77
N VAL A 104 -3.48 -1.38 14.79
CA VAL A 104 -4.01 -1.07 16.13
C VAL A 104 -4.07 0.43 16.43
N MET A 105 -3.62 1.28 15.49
CA MET A 105 -3.71 2.72 15.64
C MET A 105 -5.16 3.15 15.43
N SER A 106 -5.84 3.46 16.51
CA SER A 106 -7.20 3.98 16.46
C SER A 106 -7.22 5.47 16.08
N GLY A 107 -8.34 5.96 15.58
CA GLY A 107 -8.57 7.26 14.98
C GLY A 107 -8.14 8.51 15.74
N GLN A 108 -6.87 8.63 16.11
CA GLN A 108 -6.28 9.81 16.76
C GLN A 108 -6.18 11.01 15.83
N SER A 109 -6.57 10.88 14.58
CA SER A 109 -6.49 11.95 13.59
C SER A 109 -7.79 12.08 12.81
N VAL A 110 -8.04 13.27 12.31
CA VAL A 110 -9.06 13.58 11.32
C VAL A 110 -8.39 13.99 10.01
N SER A 111 -9.12 13.92 8.90
CA SER A 111 -8.68 14.44 7.61
C SER A 111 -9.84 15.16 6.93
N LEU A 112 -9.56 16.02 5.95
CA LEU A 112 -10.62 16.70 5.20
C LEU A 112 -11.41 15.70 4.37
N TYR A 113 -10.70 14.81 3.66
CA TYR A 113 -11.31 13.74 2.85
C TYR A 113 -10.84 12.38 3.32
N GLY A 114 -11.60 11.35 2.96
CA GLY A 114 -11.25 9.95 3.10
C GLY A 114 -11.24 9.24 1.74
N ILE A 115 -10.90 7.97 1.79
CA ILE A 115 -10.97 7.08 0.63
C ILE A 115 -12.01 6.01 0.91
N SER A 116 -12.99 5.88 0.03
CA SER A 116 -13.92 4.76 0.07
C SER A 116 -13.31 3.54 -0.60
N TYR A 117 -13.65 2.37 -0.12
CA TYR A 117 -13.33 1.09 -0.74
C TYR A 117 -14.62 0.52 -1.39
N PRO A 118 -14.52 -0.32 -2.41
CA PRO A 118 -13.34 -1.00 -2.96
C PRO A 118 -12.54 -0.22 -4.01
N ASN A 119 -13.05 0.90 -4.53
CA ASN A 119 -12.53 1.53 -5.76
C ASN A 119 -11.59 2.72 -5.51
N TYR A 120 -11.14 2.95 -4.28
CA TYR A 120 -10.27 4.07 -3.89
C TYR A 120 -10.79 5.45 -4.31
N GLN A 121 -12.09 5.65 -4.12
CA GLN A 121 -12.72 6.92 -4.45
C GLN A 121 -12.75 7.87 -3.25
N LEU A 122 -12.73 9.17 -3.53
CA LEU A 122 -12.82 10.19 -2.50
C LEU A 122 -14.21 10.21 -1.86
N VAL A 123 -14.22 10.40 -0.54
CA VAL A 123 -15.40 10.76 0.25
C VAL A 123 -15.02 11.91 1.18
N THR A 124 -16.00 12.67 1.65
CA THR A 124 -15.74 13.61 2.76
C THR A 124 -15.45 12.83 4.03
N SER A 125 -14.63 13.44 4.88
CA SER A 125 -14.43 13.01 6.26
C SER A 125 -14.87 14.16 7.18
N SER A 126 -14.00 15.16 7.40
CA SER A 126 -14.39 16.35 8.14
C SER A 126 -14.89 17.50 7.25
N ALA A 127 -14.53 17.52 5.98
CA ALA A 127 -15.01 18.54 5.04
C ALA A 127 -16.51 18.38 4.76
N SER A 128 -17.24 19.48 4.61
CA SER A 128 -18.65 19.50 4.24
C SER A 128 -18.89 19.49 2.73
N GLU A 129 -17.84 19.71 1.94
CA GLU A 129 -17.90 19.68 0.47
C GLU A 129 -16.56 19.29 -0.15
N LEU A 130 -16.57 18.84 -1.41
CA LEU A 130 -15.36 18.61 -2.19
C LEU A 130 -14.92 19.92 -2.86
N VAL A 131 -13.71 20.38 -2.54
CA VAL A 131 -13.09 21.56 -3.17
C VAL A 131 -12.06 21.08 -4.20
N GLU A 132 -12.42 21.18 -5.47
CA GLU A 132 -11.60 20.70 -6.59
C GLU A 132 -10.70 21.78 -7.19
N THR A 133 -11.06 23.07 -7.02
CA THR A 133 -10.42 24.19 -7.72
C THR A 133 -9.62 25.05 -6.74
N SER A 134 -8.35 25.26 -7.06
CA SER A 134 -7.48 26.20 -6.36
C SER A 134 -7.81 27.66 -6.72
N THR A 135 -7.48 28.57 -5.83
CA THR A 135 -7.45 30.00 -6.07
C THR A 135 -6.01 30.46 -6.28
N ASP A 136 -5.72 31.09 -7.41
CA ASP A 136 -4.44 31.78 -7.64
C ASP A 136 -4.38 33.04 -6.74
N ASN A 137 -3.42 33.11 -5.84
CA ASN A 137 -3.25 34.24 -4.92
C ASN A 137 -2.55 35.45 -5.60
N GLY A 138 -2.01 35.28 -6.83
CA GLY A 138 -1.34 36.34 -7.60
C GLY A 138 0.10 36.62 -7.15
N ASP A 139 0.64 35.86 -6.22
CA ASP A 139 2.01 35.96 -5.69
C ASP A 139 2.88 34.73 -5.97
N GLY A 140 2.40 33.83 -6.84
CA GLY A 140 3.05 32.56 -7.16
C GLY A 140 2.64 31.43 -6.22
N THR A 141 1.59 31.63 -5.44
CA THR A 141 0.99 30.60 -4.60
C THR A 141 -0.47 30.33 -4.98
N TRP A 142 -0.95 29.15 -4.65
CA TRP A 142 -2.34 28.69 -4.90
C TRP A 142 -2.94 28.14 -3.61
N SER A 143 -4.23 28.39 -3.39
CA SER A 143 -4.89 27.97 -2.16
C SER A 143 -6.16 27.18 -2.43
N TYR A 144 -6.41 26.20 -1.56
CA TYR A 144 -7.69 25.52 -1.39
C TYR A 144 -8.31 25.99 -0.07
N THR A 145 -9.55 26.47 -0.11
CA THR A 145 -10.29 26.89 1.07
C THR A 145 -11.44 25.94 1.27
N VAL A 146 -11.43 25.18 2.35
CA VAL A 146 -12.31 24.03 2.58
C VAL A 146 -13.14 24.27 3.82
N PRO A 147 -14.47 24.32 3.71
CA PRO A 147 -15.33 24.32 4.88
C PRO A 147 -15.34 22.91 5.51
N ILE A 148 -15.25 22.86 6.82
CA ILE A 148 -15.42 21.62 7.61
C ILE A 148 -16.79 21.62 8.29
N THR A 149 -17.28 20.44 8.60
CA THR A 149 -18.58 20.24 9.24
C THR A 149 -18.53 20.73 10.69
N GLU A 150 -19.39 21.67 11.04
CA GLU A 150 -19.54 22.17 12.40
C GLU A 150 -20.15 21.11 13.32
N GLY A 151 -19.72 21.08 14.58
CA GLY A 151 -20.28 20.23 15.62
C GLY A 151 -19.61 18.87 15.74
N PHE A 152 -18.54 18.59 14.98
CA PHE A 152 -17.70 17.43 15.24
C PHE A 152 -16.86 17.65 16.49
N GLU A 153 -16.75 16.62 17.32
CA GLU A 153 -16.02 16.60 18.58
C GLU A 153 -15.04 15.43 18.64
N TRP A 154 -13.92 15.69 19.27
CA TRP A 154 -13.02 14.64 19.72
C TRP A 154 -13.66 13.84 20.87
N SER A 155 -13.20 12.63 21.15
CA SER A 155 -13.75 11.77 22.22
C SER A 155 -13.68 12.37 23.62
N ASP A 156 -12.84 13.38 23.84
CA ASP A 156 -12.76 14.15 25.10
C ASP A 156 -13.78 15.32 25.17
N GLY A 157 -14.64 15.47 24.15
CA GLY A 157 -15.65 16.52 24.04
C GLY A 157 -15.11 17.87 23.57
N THR A 158 -13.84 17.98 23.19
CA THR A 158 -13.32 19.19 22.56
C THR A 158 -13.73 19.25 21.09
N ALA A 159 -14.05 20.44 20.57
CA ALA A 159 -14.48 20.61 19.19
C ALA A 159 -13.33 20.32 18.21
N VAL A 160 -13.65 19.64 17.10
CA VAL A 160 -12.78 19.56 15.94
C VAL A 160 -12.91 20.88 15.17
N THR A 161 -11.80 21.59 15.01
CA THR A 161 -11.79 22.90 14.37
C THR A 161 -10.69 23.02 13.32
N ALA A 162 -10.76 24.03 12.47
CA ALA A 162 -9.74 24.34 11.47
C ALA A 162 -8.34 24.55 12.07
N ASN A 163 -8.26 24.92 13.36
CA ASN A 163 -7.00 25.05 14.07
C ASN A 163 -6.24 23.73 14.20
N ASP A 164 -6.93 22.57 14.28
CA ASP A 164 -6.26 21.27 14.36
C ASP A 164 -5.39 21.02 13.12
N TRP A 165 -5.87 21.39 11.92
CA TRP A 165 -5.08 21.33 10.67
C TRP A 165 -3.92 22.32 10.65
N ALA A 166 -4.21 23.58 10.98
CA ALA A 166 -3.20 24.65 10.98
C ALA A 166 -2.07 24.33 11.96
N TRP A 167 -2.43 23.92 13.17
CA TRP A 167 -1.48 23.56 14.22
C TRP A 167 -0.68 22.29 13.86
N THR A 168 -1.34 21.26 13.33
CA THR A 168 -0.65 20.03 12.94
C THR A 168 0.39 20.28 11.86
N PHE A 169 0.03 20.99 10.77
CA PHE A 169 0.99 21.34 9.72
C PHE A 169 2.16 22.18 10.28
N LYS A 170 1.85 23.17 11.11
CA LYS A 170 2.87 24.00 11.74
C LYS A 170 3.83 23.16 12.59
N THR A 171 3.32 22.23 13.37
CA THR A 171 4.10 21.32 14.20
C THR A 171 5.02 20.42 13.36
N VAL A 172 4.49 19.83 12.27
CA VAL A 172 5.29 19.03 11.31
C VAL A 172 6.46 19.86 10.76
N LYS A 173 6.19 21.08 10.34
CA LYS A 173 7.16 21.99 9.75
C LYS A 173 8.21 22.47 10.78
N ASP A 174 7.76 22.98 11.92
CA ASP A 174 8.62 23.61 12.91
C ASP A 174 9.52 22.61 13.64
N LEU A 175 9.01 21.40 13.91
CA LEU A 175 9.77 20.34 14.55
C LEU A 175 10.53 19.46 13.54
N ALA A 176 10.46 19.78 12.25
CA ALA A 176 11.11 19.05 11.15
C ALA A 176 10.86 17.53 11.25
N LEU A 177 9.59 17.14 11.38
CA LEU A 177 9.21 15.73 11.44
C LEU A 177 9.53 15.04 10.11
N ILE A 178 9.93 13.79 10.18
CA ILE A 178 10.44 13.00 9.05
C ILE A 178 9.54 11.79 8.75
N GLY A 179 10.04 10.84 8.00
CA GLY A 179 9.31 9.61 7.70
C GLY A 179 8.08 9.88 6.83
N SER A 180 6.96 9.30 7.19
CA SER A 180 5.70 9.46 6.44
C SER A 180 5.08 10.86 6.59
N TRP A 181 5.49 11.67 7.57
CA TRP A 181 5.07 13.07 7.64
C TRP A 181 5.43 13.84 6.36
N ASN A 182 6.59 13.56 5.75
CA ASN A 182 7.02 14.20 4.51
C ASN A 182 6.14 13.87 3.30
N SER A 183 5.43 12.75 3.33
CA SER A 183 4.52 12.36 2.24
C SER A 183 3.09 12.80 2.48
N VAL A 184 2.62 12.85 3.73
CA VAL A 184 1.25 13.29 4.05
C VAL A 184 1.14 14.82 4.13
N TRP A 185 2.18 15.49 4.65
CA TRP A 185 2.32 16.93 4.65
C TRP A 185 3.63 17.33 3.95
N PRO A 186 3.66 17.34 2.59
CA PRO A 186 4.86 17.71 1.85
C PRO A 186 5.15 19.19 2.03
N VAL A 187 6.12 19.53 2.89
CA VAL A 187 6.48 20.91 3.18
C VAL A 187 7.19 21.55 1.98
N GLY A 188 6.59 22.59 1.40
CA GLY A 188 7.14 23.35 0.29
C GLY A 188 8.20 24.37 0.73
N SER A 189 9.12 24.67 -0.19
CA SER A 189 10.16 25.70 -0.04
C SER A 189 10.39 26.38 -1.38
N ASP A 190 11.35 27.32 -1.46
CA ASP A 190 11.74 27.98 -2.72
C ASP A 190 12.23 26.96 -3.79
N GLU A 191 12.73 25.80 -3.35
CA GLU A 191 13.29 24.76 -4.23
C GLU A 191 12.41 23.51 -4.34
N VAL A 192 11.41 23.35 -3.44
CA VAL A 192 10.60 22.14 -3.35
C VAL A 192 9.12 22.48 -3.45
N GLN A 193 8.43 21.86 -4.40
CA GLN A 193 6.97 21.97 -4.52
C GLN A 193 6.28 21.30 -3.32
N GLY A 194 5.33 22.00 -2.70
CA GLY A 194 4.62 21.48 -1.54
C GLY A 194 3.70 22.52 -0.90
N VAL A 195 3.18 22.16 0.26
CA VAL A 195 2.37 23.01 1.13
C VAL A 195 3.30 24.01 1.84
N VAL A 196 3.02 25.29 1.70
CA VAL A 196 3.81 26.37 2.35
C VAL A 196 3.13 26.92 3.59
N ASP A 197 1.79 26.84 3.63
CA ASP A 197 1.01 27.35 4.75
C ASP A 197 -0.34 26.64 4.90
N VAL A 198 -0.79 26.47 6.14
CA VAL A 198 -2.14 25.99 6.50
C VAL A 198 -2.65 26.90 7.60
N VAL A 199 -3.79 27.55 7.37
CA VAL A 199 -4.38 28.48 8.33
C VAL A 199 -5.87 28.17 8.56
N ALA A 200 -6.33 28.37 9.78
CA ALA A 200 -7.73 28.51 10.09
C ALA A 200 -8.18 29.93 9.70
N VAL A 201 -9.08 30.02 8.72
CA VAL A 201 -9.69 31.30 8.32
C VAL A 201 -10.71 31.73 9.39
N ASP A 202 -11.44 30.76 9.88
CA ASP A 202 -12.32 30.79 11.04
C ASP A 202 -12.33 29.38 11.68
N ASP A 203 -13.19 29.12 12.67
CA ASP A 203 -13.21 27.85 13.39
C ASP A 203 -13.54 26.66 12.49
N TYR A 204 -14.23 26.88 11.36
CA TYR A 204 -14.73 25.84 10.47
C TYR A 204 -14.31 26.01 9.01
N THR A 205 -13.23 26.74 8.76
CA THR A 205 -12.69 26.94 7.40
C THR A 205 -11.18 26.79 7.40
N VAL A 206 -10.69 25.73 6.75
CA VAL A 206 -9.27 25.46 6.55
C VAL A 206 -8.82 26.03 5.21
N LYS A 207 -7.74 26.80 5.19
CA LYS A 207 -7.06 27.23 3.96
C LYS A 207 -5.69 26.57 3.87
N VAL A 208 -5.48 25.77 2.82
CA VAL A 208 -4.19 25.12 2.50
C VAL A 208 -3.57 25.84 1.30
N THR A 209 -2.33 26.29 1.45
CA THR A 209 -1.61 27.07 0.43
C THR A 209 -0.40 26.31 -0.07
N PHE A 210 -0.27 26.20 -1.40
CA PHE A 210 0.84 25.56 -2.10
C PHE A 210 1.68 26.62 -2.83
N ASN A 211 2.97 26.34 -3.05
CA ASN A 211 3.85 27.13 -3.92
C ASN A 211 3.77 26.73 -5.41
N TYR A 212 2.75 25.96 -5.79
CA TYR A 212 2.44 25.55 -7.16
C TYR A 212 0.95 25.25 -7.29
N ASP A 213 0.40 25.23 -8.50
CA ASP A 213 -0.99 24.84 -8.74
C ASP A 213 -1.16 23.31 -8.64
N ALA A 214 -1.43 22.83 -7.44
CA ALA A 214 -1.52 21.40 -7.13
C ALA A 214 -2.69 20.74 -7.87
N GLY A 215 -2.44 19.55 -8.46
CA GLY A 215 -3.46 18.68 -9.05
C GLY A 215 -4.02 17.67 -8.04
N LEU A 216 -4.67 16.62 -8.57
CA LEU A 216 -5.28 15.56 -7.76
C LEU A 216 -4.30 14.92 -6.76
N SER A 217 -3.12 14.52 -7.22
CA SER A 217 -2.11 13.87 -6.37
C SER A 217 -1.55 14.80 -5.30
N GLY A 218 -1.43 16.11 -5.57
CA GLY A 218 -0.97 17.09 -4.61
C GLY A 218 -2.04 17.51 -3.62
N TRP A 219 -3.28 17.63 -4.08
CA TRP A 219 -4.39 18.12 -3.28
C TRP A 219 -5.34 17.00 -2.83
N GLN A 220 -6.25 16.53 -3.69
CA GLN A 220 -7.36 15.65 -3.27
C GLN A 220 -6.89 14.31 -2.70
N TYR A 221 -5.93 13.68 -3.36
CA TYR A 221 -5.28 12.42 -2.91
C TYR A 221 -3.97 12.65 -2.15
N GLY A 222 -3.63 13.90 -1.88
CA GLY A 222 -2.47 14.33 -1.11
C GLY A 222 -2.86 15.06 0.17
N ALA A 223 -2.63 16.38 0.22
CA ALA A 223 -2.79 17.17 1.45
C ALA A 223 -4.22 17.16 2.03
N ALA A 224 -5.26 16.94 1.23
CA ALA A 224 -6.63 16.82 1.73
C ALA A 224 -6.89 15.52 2.52
N LEU A 225 -6.06 14.48 2.34
CA LEU A 225 -6.06 13.25 3.13
C LEU A 225 -5.10 13.31 4.31
N ALA A 226 -4.34 14.41 4.46
CA ALA A 226 -3.35 14.54 5.51
C ALA A 226 -4.02 14.60 6.88
N PRO A 227 -3.43 13.92 7.89
CA PRO A 227 -3.99 13.89 9.23
C PRO A 227 -3.87 15.24 9.92
N ALA A 228 -4.90 15.62 10.68
CA ALA A 228 -4.87 16.64 11.70
C ALA A 228 -5.13 16.00 13.07
N LEU A 229 -4.44 16.49 14.11
CA LEU A 229 -4.51 15.97 15.47
C LEU A 229 -4.97 17.09 16.43
N SER A 230 -5.59 16.71 17.54
CA SER A 230 -6.09 17.65 18.55
C SER A 230 -4.96 18.50 19.12
N GLU A 231 -4.98 19.81 18.83
CA GLU A 231 -4.07 20.78 19.45
C GLU A 231 -4.26 20.80 20.97
N THR A 232 -5.51 20.70 21.44
CA THR A 232 -5.84 20.77 22.87
C THR A 232 -5.09 19.71 23.68
N TYR A 233 -4.97 18.50 23.17
CA TYR A 233 -4.24 17.43 23.85
C TYR A 233 -2.74 17.48 23.58
N TRP A 234 -2.35 17.52 22.31
CA TRP A 234 -0.95 17.35 21.93
C TRP A 234 -0.10 18.62 22.07
N GLY A 235 -0.72 19.79 22.13
CA GLY A 235 0.00 21.08 22.19
C GLY A 235 0.95 21.21 23.37
N GLN A 236 0.62 20.61 24.51
CA GLN A 236 1.49 20.60 25.69
C GLN A 236 2.79 19.81 25.50
N TYR A 237 2.83 18.89 24.56
CA TYR A 237 3.98 18.04 24.25
C TYR A 237 4.80 18.54 23.05
N ALA A 238 4.29 19.47 22.26
CA ALA A 238 4.91 19.97 21.04
C ALA A 238 6.00 21.03 21.30
N THR A 239 6.76 20.88 22.39
CA THR A 239 7.86 21.76 22.75
C THR A 239 9.13 21.50 21.93
N ASP A 240 9.35 20.27 21.58
CA ASP A 240 10.41 19.76 20.72
C ASP A 240 10.03 18.38 20.18
N ARG A 241 10.75 17.92 19.13
CA ARG A 241 10.46 16.66 18.45
C ARG A 241 10.54 15.44 19.40
N GLU A 242 11.57 15.37 20.26
CA GLU A 242 11.78 14.22 21.14
C GLU A 242 10.64 14.09 22.16
N THR A 243 10.26 15.21 22.78
CA THR A 243 9.14 15.28 23.74
C THR A 243 7.83 14.86 23.08
N LEU A 244 7.54 15.34 21.86
CA LEU A 244 6.32 14.99 21.15
C LEU A 244 6.25 13.50 20.79
N LEU A 245 7.34 12.93 20.26
CA LEU A 245 7.39 11.53 19.86
C LEU A 245 7.34 10.56 21.05
N ALA A 246 7.79 10.98 22.23
CA ALA A 246 7.74 10.21 23.47
C ALA A 246 6.48 10.46 24.31
N ALA A 247 5.58 11.33 23.88
CA ALA A 247 4.38 11.69 24.65
C ALA A 247 3.45 10.49 24.84
N PRO A 248 2.81 10.34 26.01
CA PRO A 248 1.84 9.27 26.27
C PRO A 248 0.61 9.43 25.35
N ALA A 249 0.06 8.31 24.88
CA ALA A 249 -1.09 8.28 24.00
C ALA A 249 -2.31 7.57 24.59
N ASP A 250 -2.22 7.06 25.81
CA ASP A 250 -3.27 6.25 26.46
C ASP A 250 -4.62 6.99 26.56
N ASN A 251 -4.57 8.33 26.68
CA ASN A 251 -5.75 9.18 26.74
C ASN A 251 -5.78 10.20 25.59
N ALA A 252 -5.06 9.93 24.50
CA ALA A 252 -5.13 10.79 23.35
C ALA A 252 -6.55 10.76 22.76
N PRO A 253 -7.17 11.89 22.50
CA PRO A 253 -8.52 11.93 21.97
C PRO A 253 -8.55 11.35 20.56
N VAL A 254 -9.63 10.68 20.23
CA VAL A 254 -9.87 10.05 18.92
C VAL A 254 -11.12 10.65 18.28
N ALA A 255 -11.18 10.56 16.95
CA ALA A 255 -12.32 10.94 16.14
C ALA A 255 -12.78 9.74 15.31
N SER A 256 -13.16 8.66 15.99
CA SER A 256 -13.63 7.41 15.39
C SER A 256 -14.75 6.81 16.25
N GLY A 257 -15.42 5.77 15.76
CA GLY A 257 -16.46 5.07 16.56
C GLY A 257 -15.92 4.30 17.76
N PHE A 258 -14.61 4.29 17.97
CA PHE A 258 -13.94 3.51 19.03
C PHE A 258 -12.86 4.34 19.73
N VAL A 259 -12.71 4.07 21.03
CA VAL A 259 -11.60 4.54 21.85
C VAL A 259 -10.74 3.36 22.32
N TYR A 260 -9.49 3.63 22.70
CA TYR A 260 -8.68 2.61 23.38
C TYR A 260 -9.33 2.23 24.73
N ASP A 261 -9.44 0.92 24.97
CA ASP A 261 -9.99 0.40 26.23
C ASP A 261 -8.89 -0.26 27.07
N LYS A 262 -8.26 -1.31 26.53
CA LYS A 262 -7.18 -2.02 27.22
C LYS A 262 -6.01 -2.24 26.29
N LEU A 263 -4.85 -2.20 26.90
CA LEU A 263 -3.61 -2.43 26.21
C LEU A 263 -2.67 -3.22 27.10
N GLU A 264 -2.22 -4.36 26.60
CA GLU A 264 -1.17 -5.16 27.21
C GLU A 264 -0.14 -5.52 26.15
N GLN A 265 0.96 -4.76 26.14
CA GLN A 265 2.03 -4.97 25.17
C GLN A 265 2.54 -6.40 25.20
N GLY A 266 2.68 -7.01 24.03
CA GLY A 266 3.06 -8.40 23.90
C GLY A 266 1.92 -9.41 24.09
N ALA A 267 0.68 -8.96 24.33
CA ALA A 267 -0.46 -9.83 24.54
C ALA A 267 -1.70 -9.44 23.71
N PHE A 268 -2.32 -8.30 23.98
CA PHE A 268 -3.53 -7.89 23.28
C PHE A 268 -3.80 -6.39 23.37
N TYR A 269 -4.67 -5.91 22.44
CA TYR A 269 -5.16 -4.53 22.34
C TYR A 269 -6.67 -4.56 22.15
N THR A 270 -7.42 -3.70 22.84
CA THR A 270 -8.87 -3.60 22.65
C THR A 270 -9.30 -2.16 22.40
N TRP A 271 -10.30 -2.03 21.53
CA TRP A 271 -11.05 -0.81 21.33
C TRP A 271 -12.48 -1.01 21.85
N ALA A 272 -13.03 -0.02 22.52
CA ALA A 272 -14.42 0.00 22.94
C ALA A 272 -15.21 1.02 22.11
N TYR A 273 -16.45 0.70 21.79
CA TYR A 273 -17.38 1.65 21.18
C TYR A 273 -17.56 2.87 22.08
N ASP A 274 -17.46 4.06 21.50
CA ASP A 274 -17.74 5.32 22.19
C ASP A 274 -18.99 6.00 21.60
N PRO A 275 -20.11 6.05 22.35
CA PRO A 275 -21.34 6.70 21.90
C PRO A 275 -21.22 8.22 21.79
N ASN A 276 -20.16 8.83 22.35
CA ASN A 276 -19.96 10.28 22.33
C ASN A 276 -19.25 10.75 21.05
N THR A 277 -18.52 9.86 20.36
CA THR A 277 -17.89 10.23 19.10
C THR A 277 -18.92 10.53 18.01
N MET A 278 -18.59 11.46 17.14
CA MET A 278 -19.44 11.92 16.04
C MET A 278 -19.11 11.24 14.70
N TYR A 279 -17.99 10.53 14.61
CA TYR A 279 -17.46 9.95 13.36
C TYR A 279 -17.93 8.51 13.15
N TYR A 280 -19.27 8.28 13.12
CA TYR A 280 -19.85 6.96 12.85
C TYR A 280 -21.20 7.07 12.16
N GLY A 281 -21.63 6.00 11.54
CA GLY A 281 -22.92 5.90 10.87
C GLY A 281 -22.93 6.42 9.43
N GLY A 282 -24.11 6.62 8.91
CA GLY A 282 -24.35 7.06 7.55
C GLY A 282 -24.38 5.92 6.53
N THR A 283 -24.61 6.30 5.28
CA THR A 283 -24.68 5.38 4.15
C THR A 283 -23.69 5.81 3.08
N THR A 284 -22.88 4.87 2.61
CA THR A 284 -22.00 5.07 1.47
C THR A 284 -22.57 4.33 0.27
N THR A 285 -22.68 5.02 -0.88
CA THR A 285 -23.08 4.43 -2.16
C THR A 285 -21.93 4.55 -3.14
N ILE A 286 -21.49 3.42 -3.68
CA ILE A 286 -20.35 3.31 -4.61
C ILE A 286 -20.86 3.12 -6.03
N TYR A 287 -20.36 3.93 -6.95
CA TYR A 287 -20.56 3.85 -8.40
C TYR A 287 -19.23 3.53 -9.09
N PRO A 288 -19.23 3.09 -10.36
CA PRO A 288 -17.99 2.83 -11.09
C PRO A 288 -17.04 4.03 -11.19
N GLY A 289 -17.58 5.25 -11.24
CA GLY A 289 -16.80 6.49 -11.39
C GLY A 289 -16.99 7.50 -10.27
N GLY A 290 -17.74 7.17 -9.19
CA GLY A 290 -18.07 8.13 -8.15
C GLY A 290 -18.55 7.48 -6.85
N THR A 291 -18.80 8.33 -5.86
CA THR A 291 -19.28 7.93 -4.54
C THR A 291 -20.29 8.95 -4.02
N GLU A 292 -21.35 8.49 -3.40
CA GLU A 292 -22.26 9.31 -2.59
C GLU A 292 -22.11 8.91 -1.12
N PHE A 293 -22.11 9.91 -0.24
CA PHE A 293 -22.11 9.71 1.20
C PHE A 293 -23.25 10.52 1.82
N SER A 294 -24.12 9.85 2.57
CA SER A 294 -25.20 10.48 3.31
C SER A 294 -25.10 10.13 4.79
N TRP A 295 -25.10 11.12 5.65
CA TRP A 295 -24.94 10.95 7.08
C TRP A 295 -25.78 11.95 7.87
N ASP A 296 -26.54 11.45 8.83
CA ASP A 296 -27.29 12.23 9.82
C ASP A 296 -27.38 11.42 11.11
N ASN A 297 -26.62 11.81 12.13
CA ASN A 297 -26.67 11.20 13.45
C ASN A 297 -27.46 12.05 14.48
N GLY A 298 -28.05 13.15 14.04
CA GLY A 298 -28.82 14.06 14.89
C GLY A 298 -28.01 14.92 15.87
N LYS A 299 -26.68 14.82 15.84
CA LYS A 299 -25.76 15.58 16.75
C LYS A 299 -25.06 16.73 16.04
N ALA A 300 -24.78 16.59 14.75
CA ALA A 300 -24.19 17.63 13.91
C ALA A 300 -25.04 17.84 12.65
N PRO A 301 -24.81 18.90 11.84
CA PRO A 301 -25.49 19.09 10.58
C PRO A 301 -25.38 17.87 9.68
N ALA A 302 -26.48 17.48 9.05
CA ALA A 302 -26.50 16.37 8.11
C ALA A 302 -25.54 16.62 6.93
N ILE A 303 -24.87 15.58 6.49
CA ILE A 303 -24.00 15.59 5.29
C ILE A 303 -24.70 14.77 4.20
N ASP A 304 -24.75 15.34 2.99
CA ASP A 304 -25.25 14.66 1.79
C ASP A 304 -24.42 15.15 0.61
N VAL A 305 -23.42 14.37 0.22
CA VAL A 305 -22.41 14.76 -0.76
C VAL A 305 -22.19 13.68 -1.80
N SER A 306 -21.86 14.09 -3.01
CA SER A 306 -21.48 13.17 -4.08
C SER A 306 -20.21 13.62 -4.78
N PHE A 307 -19.39 12.65 -5.18
CA PHE A 307 -18.10 12.84 -5.85
C PHE A 307 -18.04 12.04 -7.14
N GLY A 308 -17.41 12.61 -8.16
CA GLY A 308 -17.19 11.92 -9.42
C GLY A 308 -18.48 11.68 -10.21
N ASP A 309 -18.47 10.64 -11.03
CA ASP A 309 -19.62 10.23 -11.85
C ASP A 309 -20.48 9.21 -11.07
N THR A 310 -21.62 9.66 -10.59
CA THR A 310 -22.61 8.86 -9.84
C THR A 310 -23.65 8.21 -10.76
N SER A 311 -23.32 7.97 -12.02
CA SER A 311 -24.15 7.22 -12.95
C SER A 311 -23.76 5.73 -13.02
N GLY A 312 -24.73 4.89 -13.41
CA GLY A 312 -24.51 3.46 -13.60
C GLY A 312 -25.00 2.59 -12.45
N GLU A 313 -24.55 1.33 -12.45
CA GLU A 313 -24.89 0.38 -11.40
C GLU A 313 -24.11 0.71 -10.12
N SER A 314 -24.83 0.74 -9.00
CA SER A 314 -24.25 1.10 -7.71
C SER A 314 -24.58 0.07 -6.65
N PHE A 315 -23.81 0.05 -5.57
CA PHE A 315 -24.18 -0.62 -4.33
C PHE A 315 -24.03 0.31 -3.14
N SER A 316 -24.85 0.09 -2.12
CA SER A 316 -24.85 0.90 -0.90
C SER A 316 -24.60 0.03 0.31
N TYR A 317 -23.91 0.59 1.30
CA TYR A 317 -23.76 -0.04 2.61
C TYR A 317 -23.86 1.01 3.72
N GLU A 318 -24.28 0.53 4.88
CA GLU A 318 -24.31 1.33 6.11
C GLU A 318 -22.95 1.31 6.77
N ASN A 319 -22.51 2.45 7.27
CA ASN A 319 -21.29 2.57 8.09
C ASN A 319 -21.66 2.32 9.56
N GLY A 320 -20.76 1.57 10.25
CA GLY A 320 -20.90 1.28 11.68
C GLY A 320 -20.42 2.41 12.60
N PRO A 321 -20.06 2.09 13.83
CA PRO A 321 -19.74 0.73 14.35
C PRO A 321 -20.97 -0.17 14.57
N PHE A 322 -20.78 -1.46 14.31
CA PHE A 322 -21.80 -2.49 14.57
C PHE A 322 -21.41 -3.45 15.70
N VAL A 323 -20.22 -3.29 16.29
CA VAL A 323 -19.72 -4.09 17.41
C VAL A 323 -19.35 -3.20 18.58
N GLY A 324 -19.50 -3.70 19.78
CA GLY A 324 -19.15 -2.97 21.00
C GLY A 324 -17.65 -3.01 21.34
N THR A 325 -16.96 -4.02 20.86
CA THR A 325 -15.52 -4.20 21.13
C THR A 325 -14.81 -4.76 19.90
N VAL A 326 -13.63 -4.24 19.66
CA VAL A 326 -12.65 -4.80 18.71
C VAL A 326 -11.46 -5.30 19.52
N GLU A 327 -11.08 -6.57 19.33
CA GLU A 327 -9.98 -7.19 20.03
C GLU A 327 -8.90 -7.63 19.05
N PHE A 328 -7.66 -7.23 19.32
CA PHE A 328 -6.47 -7.65 18.59
C PHE A 328 -5.61 -8.50 19.53
N THR A 329 -5.54 -9.81 19.30
CA THR A 329 -4.71 -10.71 20.08
C THR A 329 -3.40 -11.01 19.37
N LEU A 330 -2.28 -10.86 20.07
CA LEU A 330 -0.95 -11.14 19.53
C LEU A 330 -0.64 -12.64 19.60
N TYR A 331 -0.25 -13.21 18.47
CA TYR A 331 0.27 -14.57 18.37
C TYR A 331 1.76 -14.55 17.97
N SER A 332 2.49 -15.61 18.32
CA SER A 332 3.94 -15.67 18.07
C SER A 332 4.33 -15.64 16.59
N ASP A 333 3.43 -16.12 15.73
CA ASP A 333 3.64 -16.23 14.29
C ASP A 333 2.32 -16.52 13.56
N GLN A 334 2.40 -16.54 12.23
CA GLN A 334 1.26 -16.79 11.35
C GLN A 334 0.60 -18.16 11.61
N ASP A 335 1.38 -19.20 11.86
CA ASP A 335 0.84 -20.55 12.02
C ASP A 335 0.03 -20.65 13.34
N ALA A 336 0.51 -20.02 14.42
CA ALA A 336 -0.22 -19.91 15.68
C ALA A 336 -1.54 -19.11 15.52
N ALA A 337 -1.51 -18.00 14.78
CA ALA A 337 -2.71 -17.19 14.52
C ALA A 337 -3.78 -17.98 13.74
N TYR A 338 -3.38 -18.72 12.71
CA TYR A 338 -4.34 -19.55 11.97
C TYR A 338 -4.81 -20.79 12.73
N LEU A 339 -4.02 -21.32 13.65
CA LEU A 339 -4.51 -22.35 14.58
C LEU A 339 -5.60 -21.80 15.50
N ALA A 340 -5.41 -20.60 16.04
CA ALA A 340 -6.44 -19.91 16.83
C ALA A 340 -7.71 -19.64 16.01
N PHE A 341 -7.56 -19.24 14.75
CA PHE A 341 -8.67 -19.08 13.80
C PHE A 341 -9.43 -20.40 13.62
N GLN A 342 -8.73 -21.52 13.39
CA GLN A 342 -9.35 -22.84 13.23
C GLN A 342 -10.10 -23.28 14.50
N ASN A 343 -9.58 -22.94 15.68
CA ASN A 343 -10.22 -23.22 16.96
C ASN A 343 -11.43 -22.30 17.25
N GLY A 344 -11.69 -21.27 16.44
CA GLY A 344 -12.74 -20.27 16.66
C GLY A 344 -12.42 -19.27 17.77
N GLU A 345 -11.14 -19.09 18.11
CA GLU A 345 -10.69 -18.12 19.11
C GLU A 345 -10.67 -16.70 18.53
N VAL A 346 -10.43 -16.57 17.20
CA VAL A 346 -10.47 -15.32 16.46
C VAL A 346 -11.34 -15.45 15.20
N ASP A 347 -11.88 -14.34 14.75
CA ASP A 347 -12.80 -14.25 13.60
C ASP A 347 -12.06 -13.97 12.29
N PHE A 348 -10.92 -13.27 12.38
CA PHE A 348 -10.10 -12.87 11.23
C PHE A 348 -8.61 -12.79 11.62
N VAL A 349 -7.72 -13.05 10.67
CA VAL A 349 -6.27 -12.90 10.85
C VAL A 349 -5.78 -11.78 9.96
N LEU A 350 -5.26 -10.71 10.55
CA LEU A 350 -4.64 -9.63 9.80
C LEU A 350 -3.31 -10.10 9.19
N ASN A 351 -3.32 -10.36 7.90
CA ASN A 351 -2.15 -10.83 7.17
C ASN A 351 -1.99 -10.07 5.85
N PRO A 352 -1.10 -9.07 5.79
CA PRO A 352 -0.93 -8.24 4.59
C PRO A 352 -0.41 -8.99 3.37
N LEU A 353 0.12 -10.20 3.55
CA LEU A 353 0.62 -11.04 2.47
C LEU A 353 -0.43 -12.05 1.98
N GLY A 354 -1.57 -12.16 2.69
CA GLY A 354 -2.55 -13.20 2.47
C GLY A 354 -2.03 -14.60 2.82
N LEU A 355 -2.89 -15.59 2.65
CA LEU A 355 -2.60 -16.99 2.91
C LEU A 355 -1.72 -17.61 1.83
N LYS A 356 -0.87 -18.52 2.25
CA LYS A 356 -0.25 -19.47 1.32
C LYS A 356 -1.33 -20.39 0.72
N ARG A 357 -1.22 -20.71 -0.55
CA ARG A 357 -2.22 -21.49 -1.29
C ARG A 357 -2.61 -22.81 -0.61
N ASN A 358 -1.64 -23.55 -0.08
CA ASN A 358 -1.91 -24.82 0.59
C ASN A 358 -2.77 -24.67 1.86
N LEU A 359 -2.57 -23.61 2.63
CA LEU A 359 -3.36 -23.31 3.82
C LEU A 359 -4.77 -22.83 3.43
N TYR A 360 -4.87 -21.99 2.41
CA TYR A 360 -6.16 -21.57 1.84
C TYR A 360 -6.98 -22.77 1.36
N ASP A 361 -6.38 -23.70 0.61
CA ASP A 361 -7.03 -24.91 0.14
C ASP A 361 -7.41 -25.87 1.29
N GLN A 362 -6.70 -25.85 2.41
CA GLN A 362 -7.05 -26.59 3.62
C GLN A 362 -8.29 -25.98 4.28
N LEU A 363 -8.25 -24.67 4.56
CA LEU A 363 -9.32 -23.93 5.24
C LEU A 363 -10.61 -23.91 4.40
N SER A 364 -10.52 -24.00 3.07
CA SER A 364 -11.68 -24.10 2.17
C SER A 364 -12.59 -25.29 2.41
N ARG A 365 -12.15 -26.27 3.21
CA ARG A 365 -12.88 -27.50 3.52
C ARG A 365 -13.49 -27.47 4.92
N GLU A 366 -13.20 -26.43 5.69
CA GLU A 366 -13.69 -26.29 7.05
C GLU A 366 -15.07 -25.66 7.06
N GLN A 367 -15.92 -26.10 8.00
CA GLN A 367 -17.24 -25.50 8.21
C GLN A 367 -17.11 -24.18 8.98
N GLY A 368 -17.96 -23.23 8.65
CA GLY A 368 -17.96 -21.92 9.31
C GLY A 368 -16.79 -21.02 8.88
N VAL A 369 -16.22 -21.27 7.70
CA VAL A 369 -15.15 -20.47 7.10
C VAL A 369 -15.60 -19.97 5.74
N GLU A 370 -15.48 -18.67 5.54
CA GLU A 370 -15.68 -17.98 4.28
C GLU A 370 -14.33 -17.64 3.65
N LEU A 371 -14.28 -17.68 2.32
CA LEU A 371 -13.06 -17.53 1.54
C LEU A 371 -13.15 -16.30 0.64
N VAL A 372 -12.06 -15.55 0.60
CA VAL A 372 -11.92 -14.36 -0.24
C VAL A 372 -10.64 -14.44 -1.05
N SER A 373 -10.73 -14.02 -2.30
CA SER A 373 -9.58 -13.90 -3.20
C SER A 373 -9.66 -12.57 -3.92
N ASN A 374 -8.78 -11.65 -3.56
CA ASN A 374 -8.75 -10.29 -4.07
C ASN A 374 -7.48 -10.03 -4.90
N PHE A 375 -7.53 -9.00 -5.74
CA PHE A 375 -6.34 -8.52 -6.43
C PHE A 375 -5.42 -7.77 -5.47
N SER A 376 -4.12 -8.00 -5.59
CA SER A 376 -3.13 -7.09 -5.01
C SER A 376 -3.11 -5.77 -5.78
N ASN A 377 -3.03 -4.65 -5.07
CA ASN A 377 -2.71 -3.37 -5.69
C ASN A 377 -1.22 -3.28 -5.98
N GLY A 378 -0.80 -4.05 -6.97
CA GLY A 378 0.60 -4.14 -7.32
C GLY A 378 0.82 -4.94 -8.59
N MET A 379 2.04 -4.89 -9.10
CA MET A 379 2.45 -5.59 -10.31
C MET A 379 3.84 -6.19 -10.17
N ARG A 380 4.09 -7.25 -10.92
CA ARG A 380 5.43 -7.83 -11.14
C ARG A 380 5.80 -7.65 -12.60
N TYR A 381 7.02 -7.23 -12.84
CA TYR A 381 7.49 -6.83 -14.16
C TYR A 381 8.94 -7.17 -14.40
N MET A 382 9.32 -7.20 -15.67
CA MET A 382 10.71 -7.14 -16.13
C MET A 382 10.97 -5.75 -16.74
N ALA A 383 12.05 -5.10 -16.32
CA ALA A 383 12.50 -3.83 -16.86
C ALA A 383 13.59 -4.03 -17.89
N PHE A 384 13.58 -3.21 -18.95
CA PHE A 384 14.64 -3.08 -19.91
C PHE A 384 15.46 -1.82 -19.62
N ASN A 385 16.78 -1.89 -19.64
CA ASN A 385 17.59 -0.67 -19.60
C ASN A 385 17.62 -0.04 -21.00
N MET A 386 16.81 0.98 -21.19
CA MET A 386 16.65 1.64 -22.49
C MET A 386 17.82 2.59 -22.84
N ARG A 387 18.76 2.80 -21.91
CA ARG A 387 19.95 3.63 -22.13
C ARG A 387 21.07 2.87 -22.85
N ILE A 388 20.97 1.54 -22.90
CA ILE A 388 22.02 0.67 -23.48
C ILE A 388 21.42 -0.37 -24.43
N PHE A 389 22.22 -0.74 -25.47
CA PHE A 389 21.84 -1.78 -26.41
C PHE A 389 21.94 -3.18 -25.78
N PRO A 390 21.01 -4.12 -26.03
CA PRO A 390 19.87 -4.05 -26.97
C PRO A 390 18.60 -3.44 -26.37
N GLY A 391 18.55 -3.13 -25.08
CA GLY A 391 17.37 -2.57 -24.41
C GLY A 391 16.91 -1.23 -24.99
N SER A 392 17.80 -0.45 -25.60
CA SER A 392 17.46 0.80 -26.30
C SER A 392 16.67 0.60 -27.58
N ASP A 393 16.72 -0.58 -28.20
CA ASP A 393 16.00 -0.88 -29.44
C ASP A 393 14.58 -1.33 -29.18
N LYS A 394 13.60 -0.65 -29.79
CA LYS A 394 12.17 -0.92 -29.60
C LYS A 394 11.76 -2.29 -30.13
N ALA A 395 12.25 -2.67 -31.32
CA ALA A 395 11.89 -3.97 -31.92
C ALA A 395 12.43 -5.14 -31.07
N PHE A 396 13.59 -4.97 -30.43
CA PHE A 396 14.07 -5.92 -29.45
C PHE A 396 13.09 -6.09 -28.28
N ARG A 397 12.67 -4.99 -27.63
CA ARG A 397 11.75 -5.07 -26.50
C ARG A 397 10.41 -5.68 -26.89
N GLN A 398 9.87 -5.28 -28.04
CA GLN A 398 8.63 -5.84 -28.59
C GLN A 398 8.75 -7.31 -28.95
N SER A 399 9.89 -7.77 -29.50
CA SER A 399 10.12 -9.18 -29.79
C SER A 399 10.16 -10.02 -28.51
N VAL A 400 10.77 -9.50 -27.45
CA VAL A 400 10.77 -10.14 -26.13
C VAL A 400 9.34 -10.16 -25.55
N GLY A 401 8.58 -9.08 -25.65
CA GLY A 401 7.19 -9.03 -25.22
C GLY A 401 6.31 -10.08 -25.93
N CYS A 402 6.54 -10.32 -27.22
CA CYS A 402 5.81 -11.30 -28.01
C CYS A 402 6.17 -12.76 -27.66
N ILE A 403 7.47 -13.07 -27.50
CA ILE A 403 7.88 -14.46 -27.26
C ILE A 403 7.52 -14.93 -25.85
N VAL A 404 7.39 -14.03 -24.88
CA VAL A 404 7.07 -14.38 -23.49
C VAL A 404 5.63 -14.84 -23.37
N ASP A 405 5.45 -16.14 -23.17
CA ASP A 405 4.15 -16.76 -22.93
C ASP A 405 3.82 -16.76 -21.43
N LYS A 406 3.19 -15.68 -20.97
CA LYS A 406 2.80 -15.52 -19.56
C LYS A 406 1.78 -16.58 -19.14
N GLU A 407 0.80 -16.85 -19.99
CA GLU A 407 -0.26 -17.85 -19.73
C GLU A 407 0.33 -19.25 -19.52
N PHE A 408 1.32 -19.63 -20.31
CA PHE A 408 2.02 -20.90 -20.12
C PHE A 408 2.65 -20.99 -18.72
N VAL A 409 3.37 -19.95 -18.28
CA VAL A 409 4.01 -19.95 -16.94
C VAL A 409 2.94 -19.96 -15.85
N ILE A 410 1.91 -19.12 -15.96
CA ILE A 410 0.83 -19.04 -14.96
C ILE A 410 0.12 -20.38 -14.80
N ASN A 411 -0.34 -20.95 -15.91
CA ASN A 411 -1.25 -22.09 -15.87
C ASN A 411 -0.51 -23.43 -15.70
N ASN A 412 0.61 -23.61 -16.40
CA ASN A 412 1.30 -24.92 -16.44
C ASN A 412 2.43 -25.03 -15.39
N VAL A 413 3.06 -23.93 -15.01
CA VAL A 413 4.19 -23.94 -14.07
C VAL A 413 3.75 -23.52 -12.68
N LEU A 414 3.06 -22.37 -12.58
CA LEU A 414 2.62 -21.78 -11.32
C LEU A 414 1.24 -22.29 -10.87
N GLN A 415 0.55 -23.09 -11.68
CA GLN A 415 -0.74 -23.70 -11.34
C GLN A 415 -1.82 -22.68 -10.94
N GLY A 416 -1.82 -21.51 -11.58
CA GLY A 416 -2.81 -20.47 -11.35
C GLY A 416 -2.62 -19.63 -10.08
N VAL A 417 -1.44 -19.65 -9.45
CA VAL A 417 -1.17 -18.79 -8.26
C VAL A 417 -0.87 -17.34 -8.62
N ALA A 418 -0.83 -17.01 -9.89
CA ALA A 418 -0.64 -15.64 -10.39
C ALA A 418 -1.72 -15.31 -11.42
N ILE A 419 -1.99 -14.05 -11.62
CA ILE A 419 -3.00 -13.53 -12.53
C ILE A 419 -2.27 -12.71 -13.60
N ASN A 420 -2.59 -12.95 -14.88
CA ASN A 420 -2.00 -12.20 -15.99
C ASN A 420 -2.25 -10.70 -15.83
N MET A 421 -1.23 -9.92 -16.10
CA MET A 421 -1.31 -8.46 -16.13
C MET A 421 -0.46 -7.93 -17.29
N ASP A 422 -1.06 -7.10 -18.15
CA ASP A 422 -0.39 -6.57 -19.35
C ASP A 422 -0.04 -5.09 -19.19
N GLY A 423 -0.94 -4.31 -18.58
CA GLY A 423 -0.77 -2.88 -18.36
C GLY A 423 -0.18 -2.53 -17.00
N GLN A 424 0.03 -1.24 -16.81
CA GLN A 424 0.52 -0.69 -15.55
C GLN A 424 -0.57 -0.57 -14.49
N MET A 425 -1.84 -0.53 -14.91
CA MET A 425 -2.98 -0.38 -14.01
C MET A 425 -3.50 -1.74 -13.55
N PRO A 426 -3.69 -1.96 -12.24
CA PRO A 426 -4.37 -3.12 -11.72
C PRO A 426 -5.78 -3.27 -12.31
N ALA A 427 -6.16 -4.49 -12.69
CA ALA A 427 -7.44 -4.77 -13.36
C ALA A 427 -8.67 -4.33 -12.54
N ALA A 428 -8.57 -4.30 -11.22
CA ALA A 428 -9.65 -3.83 -10.35
C ALA A 428 -9.94 -2.32 -10.50
N LEU A 429 -8.97 -1.53 -10.96
CA LEU A 429 -9.16 -0.10 -11.25
C LEU A 429 -9.72 0.09 -12.67
N THR A 430 -10.87 -0.52 -12.96
CA THR A 430 -11.45 -0.63 -14.31
C THR A 430 -11.59 0.69 -15.07
N ALA A 431 -11.91 1.78 -14.36
CA ALA A 431 -12.04 3.11 -14.96
C ALA A 431 -10.69 3.69 -15.47
N TRP A 432 -9.57 3.17 -14.95
CA TRP A 432 -8.21 3.60 -15.29
C TRP A 432 -7.53 2.73 -16.34
N VAL A 433 -7.96 1.47 -16.49
CA VAL A 433 -7.33 0.49 -17.39
C VAL A 433 -7.53 0.90 -18.85
N ALA A 434 -6.44 0.93 -19.61
CA ALA A 434 -6.47 1.06 -21.06
C ALA A 434 -6.64 -0.29 -21.75
N PRO A 435 -7.29 -0.36 -22.92
CA PRO A 435 -7.27 -1.57 -23.73
C PRO A 435 -5.83 -1.93 -24.12
N VAL A 436 -5.46 -3.19 -23.97
CA VAL A 436 -4.16 -3.68 -24.41
C VAL A 436 -4.05 -3.56 -25.93
N THR A 437 -2.96 -3.00 -26.41
CA THR A 437 -2.72 -2.71 -27.84
C THR A 437 -1.33 -3.13 -28.27
N GLY A 438 -1.08 -3.07 -29.58
CA GLY A 438 0.23 -3.35 -30.17
C GLY A 438 0.63 -4.82 -30.01
N VAL A 439 1.92 -5.05 -29.85
CA VAL A 439 2.50 -6.39 -29.88
C VAL A 439 1.95 -7.33 -28.81
N LEU A 440 1.58 -6.82 -27.64
CA LEU A 440 1.00 -7.63 -26.57
C LEU A 440 -0.36 -8.21 -26.99
N ALA A 441 -1.22 -7.37 -27.59
CA ALA A 441 -2.51 -7.83 -28.14
C ALA A 441 -2.33 -8.75 -29.36
N ASP A 442 -1.39 -8.43 -30.25
CA ASP A 442 -1.15 -9.20 -31.47
C ASP A 442 -0.58 -10.61 -31.19
N CYS A 443 0.12 -10.77 -30.06
CA CYS A 443 0.75 -12.03 -29.66
C CYS A 443 -0.07 -12.81 -28.63
N ASP A 444 -1.17 -12.26 -28.15
CA ASP A 444 -2.05 -12.97 -27.22
C ASP A 444 -2.67 -14.22 -27.86
N GLY A 445 -2.73 -15.32 -27.10
CA GLY A 445 -3.29 -16.60 -27.55
C GLY A 445 -2.50 -17.34 -28.63
N LEU A 446 -1.35 -16.80 -29.11
CA LEU A 446 -0.50 -17.50 -30.08
C LEU A 446 0.21 -18.70 -29.45
N SER A 447 0.40 -19.76 -30.23
CA SER A 447 1.25 -20.92 -29.89
C SER A 447 2.73 -20.54 -29.78
N ALA A 448 3.55 -21.37 -29.17
CA ALA A 448 4.99 -21.15 -29.05
C ALA A 448 5.68 -20.89 -30.39
N GLU A 449 5.31 -21.69 -31.42
CA GLU A 449 5.81 -21.52 -32.78
C GLU A 449 5.39 -20.18 -33.39
N GLU A 450 4.11 -19.81 -33.26
CA GLU A 450 3.61 -18.53 -33.77
C GLU A 450 4.23 -17.33 -33.08
N ARG A 451 4.40 -17.37 -31.73
CA ARG A 451 5.10 -16.36 -30.95
C ARG A 451 6.55 -16.19 -31.42
N TRP A 452 7.26 -17.30 -31.61
CA TRP A 452 8.64 -17.27 -32.09
C TRP A 452 8.74 -16.66 -33.49
N ASN A 453 7.92 -17.12 -34.44
CA ASN A 453 7.87 -16.59 -35.81
C ASN A 453 7.55 -15.10 -35.80
N LYS A 454 6.55 -14.67 -35.03
CA LYS A 454 6.15 -13.27 -34.92
C LYS A 454 7.26 -12.41 -34.31
N SER A 455 7.97 -12.91 -33.30
CA SER A 455 9.10 -12.22 -32.68
C SER A 455 10.26 -12.01 -33.66
N VAL A 456 10.54 -13.01 -34.50
CA VAL A 456 11.55 -12.88 -35.58
C VAL A 456 11.08 -11.86 -36.63
N GLU A 457 9.79 -11.85 -37.02
CA GLU A 457 9.24 -10.84 -37.94
C GLU A 457 9.40 -9.41 -37.37
N ILE A 458 9.14 -9.21 -36.07
CA ILE A 458 9.32 -7.93 -35.40
C ILE A 458 10.78 -7.47 -35.44
N LEU A 459 11.71 -8.35 -35.17
CA LEU A 459 13.15 -8.05 -35.27
C LEU A 459 13.53 -7.66 -36.71
N GLN A 460 13.08 -8.42 -37.70
CA GLN A 460 13.35 -8.14 -39.12
C GLN A 460 12.76 -6.79 -39.55
N ALA A 461 11.52 -6.49 -39.16
CA ALA A 461 10.87 -5.23 -39.44
C ALA A 461 11.57 -4.05 -38.76
N GLY A 462 12.18 -4.27 -37.58
CA GLY A 462 13.02 -3.32 -36.86
C GLY A 462 14.43 -3.12 -37.42
N GLY A 463 14.77 -3.81 -38.55
CA GLY A 463 16.06 -3.66 -39.20
C GLY A 463 17.16 -4.57 -38.65
N TRP A 464 16.82 -5.54 -37.80
CA TRP A 464 17.76 -6.58 -37.37
C TRP A 464 18.10 -7.52 -38.52
N THR A 465 19.32 -8.02 -38.52
CA THR A 465 19.83 -8.99 -39.51
C THR A 465 20.46 -10.18 -38.82
N ALA A 466 20.44 -11.33 -39.49
CA ALA A 466 21.10 -12.55 -39.02
C ALA A 466 21.81 -13.25 -40.17
N THR A 467 22.84 -14.06 -39.87
CA THR A 467 23.46 -14.96 -40.86
C THR A 467 22.49 -16.11 -41.18
N ASP A 468 21.79 -16.60 -40.18
CA ASP A 468 20.72 -17.57 -40.26
C ASP A 468 19.66 -17.20 -39.20
N TRP A 469 18.39 -17.10 -39.58
CA TRP A 469 17.30 -16.79 -38.68
C TRP A 469 16.83 -17.98 -37.85
N GLY A 470 17.34 -19.17 -38.12
CA GLY A 470 16.89 -20.39 -37.45
C GLY A 470 15.46 -20.79 -37.81
N SER A 471 14.83 -21.60 -36.98
CA SER A 471 13.44 -22.04 -37.17
C SER A 471 12.84 -22.58 -35.88
N HIS A 472 11.52 -22.58 -35.77
CA HIS A 472 10.81 -23.32 -34.72
C HIS A 472 10.25 -24.63 -35.27
N PRO A 473 10.55 -25.79 -34.66
CA PRO A 473 10.13 -27.09 -35.17
C PRO A 473 8.64 -27.39 -34.96
N GLY A 474 7.92 -26.54 -34.23
CA GLY A 474 6.52 -26.72 -33.86
C GLY A 474 6.32 -27.41 -32.51
N GLY A 475 5.11 -27.33 -31.99
CA GLY A 475 4.71 -27.93 -30.72
C GLY A 475 5.47 -27.36 -29.52
N ALA A 476 5.87 -28.23 -28.61
CA ALA A 476 6.59 -27.86 -27.38
C ALA A 476 8.12 -27.92 -27.55
N ASP A 477 8.62 -28.16 -28.76
CA ASP A 477 10.05 -28.23 -28.99
C ASP A 477 10.71 -26.85 -28.97
N ARG A 478 11.94 -26.82 -28.54
CA ARG A 478 12.73 -25.57 -28.48
C ARG A 478 13.11 -25.12 -29.89
N ALA A 479 13.05 -23.81 -30.15
CA ALA A 479 13.47 -23.23 -31.41
C ALA A 479 14.98 -23.40 -31.66
N ILE A 480 15.36 -23.53 -32.95
CA ILE A 480 16.74 -23.35 -33.43
C ILE A 480 16.98 -21.84 -33.52
N ALA A 481 17.81 -21.31 -32.63
CA ALA A 481 18.02 -19.87 -32.47
C ALA A 481 18.69 -19.25 -33.71
N PRO A 482 18.41 -17.95 -33.99
CA PRO A 482 19.17 -17.16 -34.96
C PRO A 482 20.68 -17.14 -34.66
N THR A 483 21.50 -17.05 -35.70
CA THR A 483 22.95 -16.94 -35.57
C THR A 483 23.47 -15.70 -36.31
N GLY A 484 24.58 -15.11 -35.81
CA GLY A 484 25.16 -13.93 -36.40
C GLY A 484 24.27 -12.69 -36.34
N LEU A 485 23.51 -12.58 -35.27
CA LEU A 485 22.53 -11.50 -35.05
C LEU A 485 23.23 -10.13 -34.98
N LYS A 486 22.66 -9.13 -35.65
CA LYS A 486 23.11 -7.74 -35.65
C LYS A 486 21.93 -6.82 -35.49
N GLY A 487 22.06 -5.81 -34.66
CA GLY A 487 21.08 -4.74 -34.51
C GLY A 487 21.02 -3.82 -35.75
N PRO A 488 20.04 -2.89 -35.76
CA PRO A 488 19.83 -1.97 -36.91
C PRO A 488 21.05 -1.11 -37.27
N GLY A 489 21.90 -0.76 -36.30
CA GLY A 489 23.16 -0.03 -36.50
C GLY A 489 24.37 -0.96 -36.80
N GLY A 490 24.17 -2.26 -36.92
CA GLY A 490 25.20 -3.26 -37.14
C GLY A 490 25.89 -3.77 -35.87
N GLU A 491 25.43 -3.39 -34.69
CA GLU A 491 25.94 -3.82 -33.39
C GLU A 491 25.70 -5.32 -33.18
N THR A 492 26.65 -5.99 -32.54
CA THR A 492 26.41 -7.36 -32.05
C THR A 492 25.82 -7.31 -30.63
N PRO A 493 24.76 -8.06 -30.37
CA PRO A 493 24.28 -8.19 -28.99
C PRO A 493 25.40 -8.65 -28.05
N PRO A 494 25.53 -8.06 -26.85
CA PRO A 494 26.50 -8.51 -25.87
C PRO A 494 26.28 -9.98 -25.48
N SER A 495 27.33 -10.67 -25.08
CA SER A 495 27.26 -11.98 -24.43
C SER A 495 27.03 -11.83 -22.93
N ASP A 496 26.53 -12.87 -22.30
CA ASP A 496 26.33 -12.98 -20.85
C ASP A 496 25.49 -11.84 -20.27
N MET A 497 24.44 -11.37 -20.98
CA MET A 497 23.53 -10.36 -20.46
C MET A 497 22.74 -10.93 -19.28
N LEU A 498 22.84 -10.26 -18.12
CA LEU A 498 22.20 -10.75 -16.90
C LEU A 498 20.76 -10.23 -16.78
N LEU A 499 19.84 -11.16 -16.50
CA LEU A 499 18.48 -10.87 -16.01
C LEU A 499 18.45 -11.10 -14.50
N TYR A 500 18.59 -10.03 -13.73
CA TYR A 500 18.49 -10.10 -12.28
C TYR A 500 17.06 -10.35 -11.83
N ALA A 501 16.85 -11.29 -10.91
CA ALA A 501 15.55 -11.57 -10.31
C ALA A 501 15.71 -11.92 -8.82
N PRO A 502 14.70 -11.69 -7.97
CA PRO A 502 14.73 -12.20 -6.60
C PRO A 502 14.87 -13.72 -6.56
N GLY A 503 15.61 -14.21 -5.58
CA GLY A 503 15.78 -15.65 -5.39
C GLY A 503 14.48 -16.37 -5.03
N PRO A 504 14.38 -17.69 -5.27
CA PRO A 504 13.13 -18.45 -5.10
C PRO A 504 12.66 -18.53 -3.64
N GLY A 505 13.56 -18.33 -2.68
CA GLY A 505 13.20 -18.24 -1.25
C GLY A 505 12.50 -16.94 -0.87
N TYR A 506 12.64 -15.88 -1.68
CA TYR A 506 11.97 -14.60 -1.48
C TYR A 506 10.72 -14.47 -2.37
N ASP A 507 10.85 -14.67 -3.68
CA ASP A 507 9.72 -14.63 -4.62
C ASP A 507 9.87 -15.74 -5.68
N PRO A 508 9.25 -16.90 -5.45
CA PRO A 508 9.32 -18.03 -6.39
C PRO A 508 8.70 -17.70 -7.76
N ILE A 509 7.72 -16.79 -7.83
CA ILE A 509 7.05 -16.41 -9.08
C ILE A 509 8.03 -15.67 -9.99
N ARG A 510 8.65 -14.60 -9.50
CA ARG A 510 9.64 -13.85 -10.28
C ARG A 510 10.86 -14.70 -10.64
N SER A 511 11.33 -15.50 -9.68
CA SER A 511 12.43 -16.44 -9.95
C SER A 511 12.10 -17.41 -11.09
N THR A 512 10.90 -17.96 -11.10
CA THR A 512 10.43 -18.88 -12.17
C THR A 512 10.34 -18.15 -13.50
N PHE A 513 9.67 -16.99 -13.55
CA PHE A 513 9.59 -16.21 -14.79
C PHE A 513 10.97 -15.86 -15.35
N SER A 514 11.94 -15.52 -14.50
CA SER A 514 13.28 -15.17 -14.98
C SER A 514 13.97 -16.28 -15.76
N LEU A 515 13.77 -17.53 -15.34
CA LEU A 515 14.32 -18.71 -16.03
C LEU A 515 13.68 -18.90 -17.41
N PHE A 516 12.36 -18.81 -17.49
CA PHE A 516 11.64 -18.95 -18.76
C PHE A 516 11.92 -17.79 -19.71
N ILE A 517 11.94 -16.54 -19.22
CA ILE A 517 12.26 -15.37 -20.05
C ILE A 517 13.67 -15.47 -20.62
N ALA A 518 14.67 -15.82 -19.80
CA ALA A 518 16.03 -16.02 -20.28
C ALA A 518 16.11 -17.10 -21.37
N ASP A 519 15.41 -18.23 -21.18
CA ASP A 519 15.36 -19.31 -22.18
C ASP A 519 14.70 -18.84 -23.49
N TRP A 520 13.58 -18.13 -23.43
CA TRP A 520 12.92 -17.59 -24.62
C TRP A 520 13.78 -16.56 -25.36
N MET A 521 14.50 -15.69 -24.62
CA MET A 521 15.43 -14.75 -25.24
C MET A 521 16.61 -15.48 -25.92
N GLN A 522 17.10 -16.58 -25.34
CA GLN A 522 18.10 -17.43 -25.98
C GLN A 522 17.56 -18.09 -27.27
N GLN A 523 16.28 -18.45 -27.30
CA GLN A 523 15.64 -18.98 -28.52
C GLN A 523 15.51 -17.92 -29.64
N LEU A 524 15.60 -16.62 -29.30
CA LEU A 524 15.71 -15.52 -30.26
C LEU A 524 17.18 -15.14 -30.59
N GLY A 525 18.15 -15.90 -30.08
CA GLY A 525 19.58 -15.68 -30.35
C GLY A 525 20.28 -14.65 -29.45
N PHE A 526 19.62 -14.22 -28.36
CA PHE A 526 20.22 -13.33 -27.36
C PHE A 526 20.82 -14.15 -26.21
N ASP A 527 22.08 -13.91 -25.89
CA ASP A 527 22.77 -14.59 -24.80
C ASP A 527 22.40 -13.95 -23.44
N VAL A 528 21.30 -14.40 -22.87
CA VAL A 528 20.74 -13.92 -21.61
C VAL A 528 20.78 -15.01 -20.55
N VAL A 529 21.26 -14.66 -19.36
CA VAL A 529 21.37 -15.57 -18.22
C VAL A 529 20.53 -15.04 -17.05
N ALA A 530 19.57 -15.85 -16.59
CA ALA A 530 18.84 -15.54 -15.36
C ALA A 530 19.76 -15.56 -14.14
N ARG A 531 19.70 -14.51 -13.32
CA ARG A 531 20.54 -14.33 -12.13
C ARG A 531 19.69 -14.14 -10.88
N PRO A 532 19.07 -15.21 -10.33
CA PRO A 532 18.42 -15.11 -9.03
C PRO A 532 19.40 -14.67 -7.94
N THR A 533 19.02 -13.62 -7.18
CA THR A 533 19.91 -13.00 -6.19
C THR A 533 19.10 -12.39 -5.03
N GLY A 534 19.76 -11.81 -4.04
CA GLY A 534 19.11 -11.10 -2.94
C GLY A 534 18.36 -9.85 -3.41
N PHE A 535 17.19 -9.59 -2.82
CA PHE A 535 16.37 -8.43 -3.18
C PHE A 535 17.14 -7.10 -3.05
N SER A 536 17.83 -6.88 -1.92
CA SER A 536 18.61 -5.67 -1.69
C SER A 536 19.72 -5.46 -2.74
N VAL A 537 20.35 -6.55 -3.21
CA VAL A 537 21.38 -6.47 -4.25
C VAL A 537 20.81 -5.94 -5.57
N ILE A 538 19.56 -6.32 -5.91
CA ILE A 538 18.91 -5.80 -7.11
C ILE A 538 18.58 -4.31 -6.91
N VAL A 539 17.98 -3.96 -5.75
CA VAL A 539 17.62 -2.58 -5.42
C VAL A 539 18.85 -1.66 -5.51
N ASP A 540 19.95 -2.03 -4.85
CA ASP A 540 21.20 -1.26 -4.89
C ASP A 540 21.73 -1.08 -6.32
N LYS A 541 21.57 -2.12 -7.16
CA LYS A 541 22.06 -2.07 -8.52
C LYS A 541 21.23 -1.18 -9.44
N VAL A 542 19.90 -1.17 -9.28
CA VAL A 542 19.01 -0.51 -10.26
C VAL A 542 18.51 0.86 -9.83
N PHE A 543 18.52 1.16 -8.51
CA PHE A 543 18.09 2.47 -7.99
C PHE A 543 19.27 3.39 -7.57
N THR A 544 20.51 2.92 -7.63
CA THR A 544 21.66 3.76 -7.38
C THR A 544 22.02 4.54 -8.65
N PRO A 545 22.04 5.88 -8.63
CA PRO A 545 22.29 6.70 -9.82
C PRO A 545 23.55 6.33 -10.58
N GLU A 546 24.64 6.04 -9.88
CA GLU A 546 25.94 5.67 -10.45
C GLU A 546 25.88 4.35 -11.23
N ASN A 547 24.93 3.47 -10.90
CA ASN A 547 24.77 2.14 -11.51
C ASN A 547 23.70 2.11 -12.62
N CYS A 548 23.08 3.23 -12.95
CA CYS A 548 21.91 3.28 -13.83
C CYS A 548 22.15 2.72 -15.25
N LYS A 549 23.41 2.51 -15.67
CA LYS A 549 23.80 1.90 -16.95
C LYS A 549 24.49 0.54 -16.80
N ASP A 550 24.61 0.00 -15.57
CA ASP A 550 25.40 -1.21 -15.30
C ASP A 550 24.58 -2.50 -15.24
N TRP A 551 23.39 -2.49 -15.81
CA TRP A 551 22.50 -3.65 -15.89
C TRP A 551 21.75 -3.66 -17.23
N TYR A 552 21.34 -4.85 -17.71
CA TYR A 552 20.54 -5.02 -18.93
C TYR A 552 19.05 -5.19 -18.60
N PHE A 553 18.75 -6.15 -17.72
CA PHE A 553 17.39 -6.52 -17.35
C PHE A 553 17.29 -6.81 -15.86
N TYR A 554 16.17 -6.48 -15.27
CA TYR A 554 15.85 -6.94 -13.92
C TYR A 554 14.35 -7.19 -13.76
N MET A 555 14.00 -7.98 -12.76
CA MET A 555 12.62 -8.24 -12.34
C MET A 555 12.43 -7.78 -10.91
N LEU A 556 11.46 -6.94 -10.71
CA LEU A 556 10.96 -6.54 -9.38
C LEU A 556 9.42 -6.47 -9.40
N GLY A 557 8.84 -5.85 -8.41
CA GLY A 557 7.42 -5.56 -8.32
C GLY A 557 7.21 -4.27 -7.56
N TRP A 558 6.10 -3.63 -7.85
CA TRP A 558 5.64 -2.46 -7.14
C TRP A 558 4.40 -2.78 -6.33
N GLY A 559 4.33 -2.28 -5.09
CA GLY A 559 3.09 -1.99 -4.41
C GLY A 559 2.67 -0.57 -4.77
N LEU A 560 1.42 -0.40 -5.17
CA LEU A 560 0.92 0.86 -5.70
C LEU A 560 0.12 1.64 -4.66
N GLY A 561 0.07 2.95 -4.80
CA GLY A 561 -0.74 3.84 -3.97
C GLY A 561 -2.23 3.75 -4.29
N SER A 562 -3.06 4.39 -3.46
CA SER A 562 -4.52 4.46 -3.69
C SER A 562 -4.91 5.36 -4.86
N PHE A 563 -4.10 6.37 -5.18
CA PHE A 563 -4.23 7.16 -6.41
C PHE A 563 -3.22 6.63 -7.45
N PRO A 564 -3.67 6.30 -8.67
CA PRO A 564 -2.84 5.63 -9.66
C PRO A 564 -1.96 6.59 -10.47
N ASP A 565 -1.07 7.32 -9.80
CA ASP A 565 -0.09 8.25 -10.38
C ASP A 565 1.25 7.60 -10.75
N HIS A 566 1.40 6.32 -10.47
CA HIS A 566 2.64 5.59 -10.69
C HIS A 566 3.17 5.58 -12.14
N PRO A 567 2.37 5.67 -13.23
CA PRO A 567 2.96 5.79 -14.57
C PRO A 567 3.80 7.07 -14.72
N GLU A 568 3.33 8.20 -14.18
CA GLU A 568 4.13 9.43 -14.14
C GLU A 568 5.41 9.24 -13.33
N ALA A 569 5.29 8.70 -12.12
CA ALA A 569 6.42 8.52 -11.22
C ALA A 569 7.51 7.60 -11.79
N PHE A 570 7.12 6.53 -12.52
CA PHE A 570 8.05 5.49 -12.98
C PHE A 570 8.59 5.72 -14.39
N PHE A 571 7.96 6.58 -15.21
CA PHE A 571 8.33 6.68 -16.63
C PHE A 571 8.55 8.10 -17.14
N ALA A 572 8.15 9.15 -16.43
CA ALA A 572 8.49 10.51 -16.87
C ALA A 572 10.02 10.70 -16.88
N SER A 573 10.53 11.35 -17.92
CA SER A 573 11.98 11.47 -18.14
C SER A 573 12.68 12.26 -17.05
N TYR A 574 12.00 13.22 -16.43
CA TYR A 574 12.53 14.00 -15.30
C TYR A 574 12.65 13.20 -13.98
N ASN A 575 12.09 11.98 -13.95
CA ASN A 575 12.25 11.02 -12.87
C ASN A 575 13.35 9.97 -13.15
N ASP A 576 14.30 10.26 -14.07
CA ASP A 576 15.38 9.33 -14.42
C ASP A 576 16.17 8.90 -13.18
N THR A 577 16.41 7.60 -13.07
CA THR A 577 17.18 7.05 -11.93
C THR A 577 18.63 7.54 -11.91
N CYS A 578 19.23 7.87 -13.06
CA CYS A 578 20.55 8.49 -13.10
C CYS A 578 20.59 9.85 -12.36
N GLU A 579 19.44 10.49 -12.23
CA GLU A 579 19.26 11.75 -11.48
C GLU A 579 18.57 11.53 -10.11
N GLY A 580 18.42 10.28 -9.68
CA GLY A 580 17.88 9.90 -8.37
C GLY A 580 16.36 9.73 -8.35
N GLY A 581 15.69 9.60 -9.50
CA GLY A 581 14.26 9.32 -9.62
C GLY A 581 13.92 7.82 -9.69
N TYR A 582 12.69 7.49 -10.06
CA TYR A 582 12.17 6.11 -10.14
C TYR A 582 12.07 5.55 -11.57
N ASN A 583 12.35 6.35 -12.59
CA ASN A 583 12.39 5.88 -13.98
C ASN A 583 13.65 5.05 -14.21
N THR A 584 13.63 3.82 -13.71
CA THR A 584 14.75 2.88 -13.81
C THR A 584 15.09 2.50 -15.25
N PRO A 585 14.12 2.32 -16.20
CA PRO A 585 14.43 2.08 -17.60
C PRO A 585 15.24 3.20 -18.28
N GLY A 586 15.12 4.43 -17.82
CA GLY A 586 15.57 5.62 -18.56
C GLY A 586 14.70 5.87 -19.78
N TYR A 587 13.40 5.60 -19.64
CA TYR A 587 12.43 5.92 -20.67
C TYR A 587 12.39 7.44 -20.90
N ASN A 588 12.42 7.84 -22.15
CA ASN A 588 12.45 9.23 -22.54
C ASN A 588 11.58 9.40 -23.80
N ASN A 589 10.40 9.93 -23.61
CA ASN A 589 9.43 10.18 -24.68
C ASN A 589 8.74 11.52 -24.40
N ALA A 590 8.92 12.48 -25.28
CA ALA A 590 8.39 13.84 -25.10
C ALA A 590 6.84 13.91 -25.07
N GLU A 591 6.16 13.00 -25.77
CA GLU A 591 4.70 12.91 -25.74
C GLU A 591 4.24 12.36 -24.37
N PHE A 592 4.92 11.35 -23.86
CA PHE A 592 4.66 10.83 -22.51
C PHE A 592 4.89 11.89 -21.45
N ASP A 593 6.00 12.64 -21.52
CA ASP A 593 6.30 13.71 -20.56
C ASP A 593 5.27 14.83 -20.59
N ALA A 594 4.74 15.17 -21.76
CA ALA A 594 3.66 16.13 -21.88
C ALA A 594 2.37 15.61 -21.20
N LEU A 595 2.01 14.35 -21.45
CA LEU A 595 0.85 13.71 -20.79
C LEU A 595 1.06 13.58 -19.28
N ALA A 596 2.27 13.27 -18.83
CA ALA A 596 2.60 13.21 -17.41
C ALA A 596 2.43 14.58 -16.73
N ALA A 597 2.84 15.66 -17.38
CA ALA A 597 2.61 17.02 -16.88
C ALA A 597 1.11 17.37 -16.84
N GLU A 598 0.34 17.00 -17.89
CA GLU A 598 -1.12 17.16 -17.90
C GLU A 598 -1.78 16.36 -16.78
N PHE A 599 -1.33 15.14 -16.54
CA PHE A 599 -1.82 14.26 -15.46
C PHE A 599 -1.62 14.89 -14.08
N LYS A 600 -0.43 15.40 -13.81
CA LYS A 600 -0.12 16.10 -12.54
C LYS A 600 -0.96 17.34 -12.32
N ALA A 601 -1.30 18.04 -13.39
CA ALA A 601 -2.15 19.25 -13.35
C ALA A 601 -3.65 18.95 -13.32
N ALA A 602 -4.07 17.69 -13.54
CA ALA A 602 -5.48 17.31 -13.60
C ALA A 602 -6.18 17.58 -12.28
N LYS A 603 -7.35 18.22 -12.33
CA LYS A 603 -8.20 18.57 -11.18
C LYS A 603 -9.38 17.62 -11.03
N LYS A 604 -9.74 16.89 -12.09
CA LYS A 604 -10.85 15.93 -12.12
C LYS A 604 -10.36 14.52 -12.37
N VAL A 605 -10.93 13.57 -11.65
CA VAL A 605 -10.59 12.15 -11.79
C VAL A 605 -10.82 11.66 -13.22
N SER A 606 -11.94 12.06 -13.87
CA SER A 606 -12.22 11.68 -15.26
C SER A 606 -11.16 12.15 -16.25
N ASP A 607 -10.60 13.34 -16.05
CA ASP A 607 -9.54 13.88 -16.91
C ASP A 607 -8.24 13.10 -16.69
N ALA A 608 -7.88 12.84 -15.41
CA ALA A 608 -6.73 12.03 -15.06
C ALA A 608 -6.83 10.60 -15.64
N GLN A 609 -8.01 9.97 -15.56
CA GLN A 609 -8.28 8.65 -16.17
C GLN A 609 -8.07 8.67 -17.69
N ALA A 610 -8.59 9.69 -18.37
CA ALA A 610 -8.44 9.81 -19.82
C ALA A 610 -6.97 10.02 -20.24
N ILE A 611 -6.21 10.79 -19.46
CA ILE A 611 -4.78 11.03 -19.68
C ILE A 611 -3.98 9.76 -19.39
N SER A 612 -4.25 9.08 -18.25
CA SER A 612 -3.60 7.84 -17.87
C SER A 612 -3.71 6.76 -18.94
N LYS A 613 -4.89 6.60 -19.55
CA LYS A 613 -5.09 5.65 -20.66
C LYS A 613 -4.25 5.96 -21.90
N LYS A 614 -4.00 7.24 -22.19
CA LYS A 614 -3.08 7.64 -23.28
C LYS A 614 -1.63 7.33 -22.91
N MET A 615 -1.24 7.56 -21.65
CA MET A 615 0.08 7.22 -21.15
C MET A 615 0.31 5.70 -21.25
N GLU A 616 -0.65 4.88 -20.81
CA GLU A 616 -0.57 3.42 -20.95
C GLU A 616 -0.42 2.95 -22.39
N ALA A 617 -1.14 3.57 -23.34
CA ALA A 617 -1.02 3.23 -24.76
C ALA A 617 0.41 3.43 -25.30
N LEU A 618 1.11 4.49 -24.88
CA LEU A 618 2.52 4.70 -25.20
C LEU A 618 3.41 3.64 -24.54
N LEU A 619 3.11 3.25 -23.30
CA LEU A 619 3.87 2.22 -22.58
C LEU A 619 3.68 0.83 -23.18
N PHE A 620 2.50 0.49 -23.74
CA PHE A 620 2.31 -0.75 -24.50
C PHE A 620 3.16 -0.77 -25.77
N ASP A 621 3.28 0.37 -26.47
CA ASP A 621 4.03 0.46 -27.70
C ASP A 621 5.56 0.51 -27.47
N ASP A 622 6.01 1.30 -26.50
CA ASP A 622 7.44 1.49 -26.22
C ASP A 622 8.04 0.44 -25.28
N MET A 623 7.23 -0.20 -24.47
CA MET A 623 7.54 -1.33 -23.57
C MET A 623 8.80 -1.11 -22.70
N PRO A 624 8.85 -0.06 -21.87
CA PRO A 624 9.95 0.11 -20.91
C PRO A 624 9.93 -0.97 -19.83
N TYR A 625 8.73 -1.41 -19.42
CA TYR A 625 8.47 -2.61 -18.64
C TYR A 625 7.69 -3.62 -19.46
N LEU A 626 8.05 -4.88 -19.35
CA LEU A 626 7.16 -6.00 -19.64
C LEU A 626 6.46 -6.36 -18.34
N VAL A 627 5.22 -5.92 -18.18
CA VAL A 627 4.40 -6.30 -17.02
C VAL A 627 4.00 -7.76 -17.18
N LEU A 628 4.10 -8.53 -16.11
CA LEU A 628 3.95 -9.98 -16.16
C LEU A 628 2.66 -10.42 -15.47
N VAL A 629 2.59 -10.20 -14.17
CA VAL A 629 1.52 -10.72 -13.33
C VAL A 629 1.26 -9.83 -12.12
N THR A 630 0.07 -9.97 -11.58
CA THR A 630 -0.24 -9.68 -10.18
C THR A 630 -0.50 -10.98 -9.43
N THR A 631 -0.60 -10.93 -8.11
CA THR A 631 -0.94 -12.10 -7.29
C THR A 631 -2.25 -11.87 -6.56
N PRO A 632 -3.10 -12.88 -6.40
CA PRO A 632 -4.24 -12.75 -5.52
C PRO A 632 -3.77 -12.65 -4.06
N ILE A 633 -4.52 -11.89 -3.27
CA ILE A 633 -4.46 -11.93 -1.81
C ILE A 633 -5.57 -12.88 -1.37
N LEU A 634 -5.17 -14.02 -0.80
CA LEU A 634 -6.08 -15.04 -0.33
C LEU A 634 -6.31 -14.84 1.16
N GLU A 635 -7.57 -14.66 1.56
CA GLU A 635 -7.96 -14.41 2.94
C GLU A 635 -9.13 -15.32 3.34
N VAL A 636 -9.30 -15.52 4.63
CA VAL A 636 -10.39 -16.29 5.22
C VAL A 636 -10.93 -15.57 6.44
N TYR A 637 -12.22 -15.69 6.67
CA TYR A 637 -12.88 -15.19 7.87
C TYR A 637 -13.97 -16.15 8.36
N ARG A 638 -14.38 -16.03 9.62
CA ARG A 638 -15.42 -16.87 10.20
C ARG A 638 -16.80 -16.40 9.71
N ASP A 639 -17.73 -17.34 9.48
CA ASP A 639 -19.08 -17.07 9.00
C ASP A 639 -20.00 -16.36 10.03
N ASN A 640 -19.53 -16.25 11.29
CA ASN A 640 -20.20 -15.45 12.32
C ASN A 640 -19.99 -13.94 12.16
N ILE A 641 -19.12 -13.49 11.23
CA ILE A 641 -18.95 -12.09 10.88
C ILE A 641 -19.36 -11.82 9.44
N SER A 642 -19.67 -10.58 9.14
CA SER A 642 -19.91 -10.13 7.77
C SER A 642 -19.30 -8.75 7.52
N PHE A 643 -18.66 -8.61 6.37
CA PHE A 643 -18.15 -7.34 5.85
C PHE A 643 -19.19 -6.69 4.93
N PRO A 644 -19.20 -5.36 4.78
CA PRO A 644 -20.10 -4.68 3.85
C PRO A 644 -19.83 -5.09 2.39
N PHE A 645 -18.59 -5.42 2.07
CA PHE A 645 -18.12 -5.97 0.80
C PHE A 645 -16.82 -6.74 1.02
N THR A 646 -16.53 -7.69 0.14
CA THR A 646 -15.35 -8.54 0.20
C THR A 646 -14.49 -8.47 -1.07
N ASP A 647 -15.01 -7.90 -2.15
CA ASP A 647 -14.26 -7.61 -3.38
C ASP A 647 -13.58 -6.24 -3.22
N VAL A 648 -12.31 -6.27 -2.86
CA VAL A 648 -11.55 -5.08 -2.50
C VAL A 648 -10.09 -5.20 -2.90
N LEU A 649 -9.61 -4.21 -3.63
CA LEU A 649 -8.21 -4.13 -4.03
C LEU A 649 -7.30 -4.09 -2.79
N SER A 650 -6.25 -4.89 -2.79
CA SER A 650 -5.33 -5.14 -1.66
C SER A 650 -5.87 -6.01 -0.53
N GLY A 651 -7.03 -6.65 -0.72
CA GLY A 651 -7.62 -7.54 0.27
C GLY A 651 -8.27 -6.83 1.47
N LEU A 652 -8.95 -7.58 2.29
CA LEU A 652 -9.62 -7.08 3.50
C LEU A 652 -8.62 -6.49 4.49
N THR A 653 -7.47 -7.14 4.66
CA THR A 653 -6.39 -6.64 5.53
C THR A 653 -5.81 -5.31 5.02
N GLY A 654 -5.66 -5.15 3.72
CA GLY A 654 -5.09 -3.95 3.08
C GLY A 654 -5.96 -2.71 3.18
N THR A 655 -7.22 -2.86 3.56
CA THR A 655 -8.20 -1.76 3.66
C THR A 655 -8.44 -1.29 5.10
N GLY A 656 -7.47 -1.51 5.95
CA GLY A 656 -7.51 -1.03 7.33
C GLY A 656 -8.23 -1.99 8.27
N SER A 657 -7.44 -2.87 8.86
CA SER A 657 -7.86 -3.78 9.95
C SER A 657 -9.17 -4.56 9.67
N GLY A 658 -9.37 -4.96 8.40
CA GLY A 658 -10.56 -5.69 8.00
C GLY A 658 -11.86 -4.91 8.25
N TYR A 659 -11.86 -3.59 8.06
CA TYR A 659 -13.02 -2.72 8.30
C TYR A 659 -13.66 -2.87 9.70
N PRO A 660 -12.93 -2.75 10.80
CA PRO A 660 -13.51 -3.05 12.12
C PRO A 660 -14.74 -2.22 12.42
N GLY A 661 -14.84 -0.98 11.90
CA GLY A 661 -16.01 -0.13 12.05
C GLY A 661 -17.26 -0.65 11.34
N ASN A 662 -17.10 -1.39 10.25
CA ASN A 662 -18.21 -1.83 9.38
C ASN A 662 -18.49 -3.33 9.46
N VAL A 663 -17.79 -4.06 10.33
CA VAL A 663 -18.01 -5.50 10.53
C VAL A 663 -19.23 -5.71 11.41
N LYS A 664 -20.15 -6.60 10.97
CA LYS A 664 -21.28 -7.08 11.77
C LYS A 664 -20.95 -8.46 12.33
N VAL A 665 -21.18 -8.65 13.62
CA VAL A 665 -21.11 -9.96 14.26
C VAL A 665 -22.51 -10.56 14.27
N ASN A 666 -22.68 -11.67 13.55
CA ASN A 666 -23.93 -12.42 13.46
C ASN A 666 -24.07 -13.29 14.73
N LYS A 667 -25.24 -13.26 15.38
CA LYS A 667 -25.54 -14.04 16.60
C LYS A 667 -25.95 -15.46 16.26
#